data_859cfda541cdd69bb35014b5b74d517a
#
_entry.id   859cfda541cdd69bb35014b5b74d517a
#
_cell.length_a   1.000
_cell.length_b   1.000
_cell.length_c   1.000
_cell.angle_alpha   90.00
_cell.angle_beta   90.00
_cell.angle_gamma   90.00
#
_symmetry.space_group_name_H-M   'P 1'
#
loop_
_entity.id
_entity.type
_entity.pdbx_description
1 polymer ?
#
loop_
_entity_poly.entity_id
_entity_poly.type
_entity_poly.pdbx_seq_one_letter_code
_entity_poly.pdbx_strand_id
1 'polypeptide(L)'
;MNFKPTRTLYYAILIISMATILNSCGDANKKKNTSLDVAQTSTKLANEVIPFFEHWNLILGDGSNVGPATNFKDENFFYTANDNQGDWVVFKSPNGGSTHGSSNNTRTELAQLKKWTPMTEANMSATLKVMNVSETGDPRVAATYSVVVGQIHSADGHENEPLKIFYKKFPGHTKGSVFWHYEINTKGDDNSKRWDYSTAVWGHDFSVVSTNKNSYPLEPADGIELGETFSYEVDIKDGMMYLTFKSEGHETKTFTKNLISSEYGNSSTTPEQVKKLFYPIGQNGVERDSAYTGEGLFFKLGTYNQTNGKDPKVNKVWCSGAETHGGNLEKQYTDGNYAEVWFKDATITISDDAYSNAGYFEANDGLSTKVVYPNEVIPFMDKFKILTGDGTTVNDITSYQQKDFFYTAIDGTRRWVVYKTPNSGITSKNSSNTRTELHEKREWTPEEGGKLTGTCKVMQVSTTGDARVAASYAVVIGQIHSGEGHENEPLKIFYKKFPGHTKGSVFWNYEINTAGADNAGRWDYSTAVWGNDMSVVGTSKEQAPNEPLDGIELGEEFSYEINVYKGIMYLTFKSDKHETKTFTKNLIESEFVTAADIPAQTRKMFVPIGQDGTERASAYKGELGYFKQGAYNQTNGKNPSTNMVWSTGAETYGGDITKQYANGCYAEVWFREASVGNGTPPKPMH
;
A
#
# COMPACT_ATOMS: atom_id res chain seq x y z
N MET A 1 -10.98 65.11 17.24
CA MET A 1 -10.46 66.22 16.38
C MET A 1 -9.71 65.58 15.22
N ASN A 2 -10.22 65.85 14.06
CA ASN A 2 -9.60 65.89 12.71
C ASN A 2 -8.92 64.63 12.13
N PHE A 3 -9.60 64.02 11.24
CA PHE A 3 -9.79 64.14 9.77
C PHE A 3 -8.71 63.44 8.94
N LYS A 4 -9.23 62.46 8.17
CA LYS A 4 -8.71 61.87 6.91
C LYS A 4 -8.24 62.93 5.88
N PRO A 5 -7.54 62.60 4.75
CA PRO A 5 -8.19 61.79 3.71
C PRO A 5 -7.30 60.83 2.86
N THR A 6 -8.03 59.91 2.20
CA THR A 6 -7.79 59.14 0.97
C THR A 6 -7.11 59.90 -0.19
N ARG A 7 -6.34 59.17 -1.03
CA ARG A 7 -6.28 59.35 -2.48
C ARG A 7 -5.86 58.10 -3.24
N THR A 8 -6.80 57.61 -4.00
CA THR A 8 -6.69 56.75 -5.18
C THR A 8 -6.12 57.55 -6.35
N LEU A 9 -5.24 56.99 -7.17
CA LEU A 9 -5.11 57.42 -8.57
C LEU A 9 -4.62 56.28 -9.47
N TYR A 10 -5.39 56.04 -10.51
CA TYR A 10 -5.12 55.25 -11.73
C TYR A 10 -3.98 55.88 -12.54
N TYR A 11 -3.24 55.05 -13.32
CA TYR A 11 -2.85 55.41 -14.68
C TYR A 11 -2.68 54.17 -15.58
N ALA A 12 -3.24 54.35 -16.75
CA ALA A 12 -3.36 53.39 -17.84
C ALA A 12 -2.23 53.57 -18.88
N ILE A 13 -1.91 52.49 -19.55
CA ILE A 13 -1.52 52.29 -20.96
C ILE A 13 -0.74 53.42 -21.65
N LEU A 14 0.45 53.09 -22.22
CA LEU A 14 0.83 53.61 -23.55
C LEU A 14 1.72 52.62 -24.32
N ILE A 15 1.20 52.16 -25.46
CA ILE A 15 1.90 51.47 -26.55
C ILE A 15 2.57 52.54 -27.42
N ILE A 16 3.87 52.40 -27.74
CA ILE A 16 4.45 53.06 -28.94
C ILE A 16 5.44 52.11 -29.60
N SER A 17 5.10 51.71 -30.80
CA SER A 17 5.93 51.13 -31.83
C SER A 17 6.88 52.15 -32.46
N MET A 18 8.15 51.78 -32.70
CA MET A 18 8.90 52.40 -33.77
C MET A 18 9.95 51.44 -34.34
N ALA A 19 9.73 51.07 -35.58
CA ALA A 19 10.68 50.43 -36.46
C ALA A 19 11.60 51.51 -37.06
N THR A 20 12.88 51.22 -37.17
CA THR A 20 13.74 51.76 -38.24
C THR A 20 14.87 50.82 -38.57
N ILE A 21 15.01 50.58 -39.85
CA ILE A 21 15.95 49.77 -40.62
C ILE A 21 17.29 50.51 -40.69
N LEU A 22 18.42 49.75 -40.61
CA LEU A 22 19.59 49.98 -41.45
C LEU A 22 20.50 48.76 -41.57
N ASN A 23 20.74 48.40 -42.82
CA ASN A 23 21.65 47.36 -43.31
C ASN A 23 23.14 47.70 -43.05
N SER A 24 23.95 46.68 -42.84
CA SER A 24 25.13 46.39 -43.72
C SER A 24 25.98 45.21 -43.26
N CYS A 25 26.10 44.26 -44.13
CA CYS A 25 27.21 43.34 -44.48
C CYS A 25 28.20 42.82 -43.42
N GLY A 26 28.31 41.49 -43.39
CA GLY A 26 29.60 40.85 -43.18
C GLY A 26 29.56 39.49 -42.49
N ASP A 27 29.61 38.46 -43.28
CA ASP A 27 30.21 37.15 -43.07
C ASP A 27 29.60 36.05 -42.18
N ALA A 28 29.56 34.95 -42.84
CA ALA A 28 29.05 33.63 -42.55
C ALA A 28 29.56 33.04 -41.22
N ASN A 29 28.60 32.69 -40.36
CA ASN A 29 28.64 31.46 -39.59
C ASN A 29 27.17 31.03 -39.32
N LYS A 30 26.74 30.06 -40.07
CA LYS A 30 25.44 29.39 -39.86
C LYS A 30 25.50 28.65 -38.51
N LYS A 31 25.13 29.32 -37.42
CA LYS A 31 24.59 28.65 -36.27
C LYS A 31 23.16 28.21 -36.65
N LYS A 32 22.96 26.92 -36.73
CA LYS A 32 21.64 26.31 -36.72
C LYS A 32 20.95 26.76 -35.40
N ASN A 33 20.14 27.79 -35.45
CA ASN A 33 19.14 28.05 -34.42
C ASN A 33 18.10 26.94 -34.56
N THR A 34 18.27 25.86 -33.82
CA THR A 34 17.14 25.01 -33.44
C THR A 34 16.34 25.87 -32.47
N SER A 35 15.24 26.46 -32.95
CA SER A 35 14.16 26.95 -32.08
C SER A 35 13.77 25.77 -31.21
N LEU A 36 14.01 25.85 -29.91
CA LEU A 36 13.33 25.02 -28.94
C LEU A 36 11.84 25.30 -29.15
N ASP A 37 11.12 24.37 -29.76
CA ASP A 37 9.67 24.43 -29.86
C ASP A 37 9.14 24.62 -28.42
N VAL A 38 8.42 25.71 -28.19
CA VAL A 38 7.84 26.00 -26.88
C VAL A 38 6.78 24.93 -26.61
N ALA A 39 7.10 24.02 -25.70
CA ALA A 39 6.18 23.01 -25.26
C ALA A 39 4.88 23.65 -24.77
N GLN A 40 3.76 23.22 -25.29
CA GLN A 40 2.43 23.68 -24.86
C GLN A 40 1.84 22.67 -23.88
N THR A 41 1.14 23.15 -22.88
CA THR A 41 0.38 22.28 -21.97
C THR A 41 -0.68 21.55 -22.80
N SER A 42 -0.67 20.23 -22.76
CA SER A 42 -1.70 19.41 -23.44
C SER A 42 -3.02 19.48 -22.64
N THR A 43 -4.13 19.37 -23.35
CA THR A 43 -5.46 19.24 -22.73
C THR A 43 -5.80 17.80 -22.35
N LYS A 44 -5.00 16.82 -22.79
CA LYS A 44 -5.18 15.41 -22.46
C LYS A 44 -4.79 15.13 -21.02
N LEU A 45 -5.43 14.12 -20.41
CA LEU A 45 -5.01 13.56 -19.15
C LEU A 45 -3.88 12.53 -19.36
N ALA A 46 -3.11 12.24 -18.32
CA ALA A 46 -1.97 11.32 -18.42
C ALA A 46 -2.38 9.93 -18.91
N ASN A 47 -3.53 9.41 -18.46
CA ASN A 47 -4.07 8.11 -18.89
C ASN A 47 -4.59 8.07 -20.35
N GLU A 48 -4.72 9.21 -21.00
CA GLU A 48 -4.99 9.28 -22.45
C GLU A 48 -3.71 9.21 -23.30
N VAL A 49 -2.56 9.40 -22.67
CA VAL A 49 -1.23 9.30 -23.30
C VAL A 49 -0.57 7.95 -22.98
N ILE A 50 -0.67 7.49 -21.74
CA ILE A 50 -0.16 6.20 -21.26
C ILE A 50 -1.30 5.43 -20.56
N PRO A 51 -1.83 4.33 -21.14
CA PRO A 51 -3.12 3.75 -20.75
C PRO A 51 -3.09 2.73 -19.61
N PHE A 52 -2.14 2.81 -18.63
CA PHE A 52 -2.06 1.81 -17.56
C PHE A 52 -2.03 2.39 -16.13
N PHE A 53 -2.36 3.67 -15.94
CA PHE A 53 -2.25 4.34 -14.63
C PHE A 53 -3.15 3.78 -13.54
N GLU A 54 -4.22 3.10 -13.87
CA GLU A 54 -5.14 2.47 -12.92
C GLU A 54 -4.49 1.38 -12.05
N HIS A 55 -3.40 0.77 -12.56
CA HIS A 55 -2.65 -0.30 -11.88
C HIS A 55 -1.39 0.20 -11.19
N TRP A 56 -1.28 1.52 -11.01
CA TRP A 56 -0.09 2.15 -10.48
C TRP A 56 -0.42 3.17 -9.40
N ASN A 57 0.34 3.14 -8.33
CA ASN A 57 0.39 4.22 -7.34
C ASN A 57 1.29 5.33 -7.84
N LEU A 58 0.82 6.57 -7.74
CA LEU A 58 1.63 7.77 -8.01
C LEU A 58 2.05 8.42 -6.69
N ILE A 59 3.35 8.64 -6.53
CA ILE A 59 3.94 9.46 -5.48
C ILE A 59 4.43 10.76 -6.12
N LEU A 60 4.12 11.91 -5.51
CA LEU A 60 4.51 13.22 -6.02
C LEU A 60 5.78 13.76 -5.36
N GLY A 61 6.38 14.79 -5.97
CA GLY A 61 7.59 15.46 -5.51
C GLY A 61 7.48 16.16 -4.16
N ASP A 62 6.29 16.33 -3.61
CA ASP A 62 6.02 16.81 -2.26
C ASP A 62 5.81 15.68 -1.23
N GLY A 63 5.98 14.42 -1.65
CA GLY A 63 5.80 13.23 -0.81
C GLY A 63 4.38 12.70 -0.72
N SER A 64 3.40 13.36 -1.34
CA SER A 64 2.00 12.89 -1.35
C SER A 64 1.86 11.61 -2.16
N ASN A 65 1.02 10.71 -1.67
CA ASN A 65 0.62 9.48 -2.36
C ASN A 65 -0.81 9.64 -2.87
N VAL A 66 -0.96 9.70 -4.19
CA VAL A 66 -2.25 9.90 -4.87
C VAL A 66 -3.04 8.61 -5.04
N GLY A 67 -2.37 7.46 -4.92
CA GLY A 67 -2.95 6.18 -5.32
C GLY A 67 -2.95 6.04 -6.85
N PRO A 68 -3.94 5.33 -7.43
CA PRO A 68 -4.09 5.24 -8.88
C PRO A 68 -4.26 6.63 -9.53
N ALA A 69 -3.39 6.94 -10.48
CA ALA A 69 -3.31 8.28 -11.08
C ALA A 69 -4.30 8.49 -12.23
N THR A 70 -5.36 7.68 -12.33
CA THR A 70 -6.40 7.81 -13.35
C THR A 70 -7.12 9.15 -13.20
N ASN A 71 -7.16 9.93 -14.28
CA ASN A 71 -7.73 11.27 -14.31
C ASN A 71 -7.09 12.30 -13.35
N PHE A 72 -5.88 12.03 -12.87
CA PHE A 72 -5.14 12.92 -12.00
C PHE A 72 -4.21 13.85 -12.79
N LYS A 73 -4.09 15.08 -12.32
CA LYS A 73 -3.16 16.09 -12.82
C LYS A 73 -2.70 16.97 -11.65
N ASP A 74 -1.42 17.30 -11.63
CA ASP A 74 -0.81 18.29 -10.76
C ASP A 74 0.17 19.15 -11.59
N GLU A 75 -0.02 20.47 -11.60
CA GLU A 75 0.74 21.38 -12.47
C GLU A 75 2.21 21.53 -12.07
N ASN A 76 2.57 21.14 -10.84
CA ASN A 76 3.94 21.22 -10.35
C ASN A 76 4.71 19.90 -10.54
N PHE A 77 4.01 18.76 -10.54
CA PHE A 77 4.67 17.46 -10.45
C PHE A 77 4.29 16.48 -11.56
N PHE A 78 3.01 16.46 -11.98
CA PHE A 78 2.49 15.43 -12.86
C PHE A 78 1.40 15.97 -13.80
N TYR A 79 1.74 16.18 -15.05
CA TYR A 79 0.85 16.76 -16.05
C TYR A 79 1.19 16.27 -17.46
N THR A 80 0.49 16.76 -18.47
CA THR A 80 0.76 16.45 -19.87
C THR A 80 1.25 17.67 -20.63
N ALA A 81 2.16 17.46 -21.54
CA ALA A 81 2.68 18.47 -22.47
C ALA A 81 2.67 17.93 -23.89
N ASN A 82 2.67 18.85 -24.86
CA ASN A 82 2.70 18.52 -26.29
C ASN A 82 3.88 19.24 -26.96
N ASP A 83 4.54 18.55 -27.86
CA ASP A 83 5.53 19.12 -28.76
C ASP A 83 5.39 18.52 -30.18
N ASN A 84 6.36 18.79 -31.06
CA ASN A 84 6.35 18.26 -32.45
C ASN A 84 6.43 16.72 -32.54
N GLN A 85 6.73 16.04 -31.46
CA GLN A 85 6.77 14.56 -31.37
C GLN A 85 5.47 13.98 -30.77
N GLY A 86 4.50 14.82 -30.40
CA GLY A 86 3.20 14.42 -29.86
C GLY A 86 2.99 14.74 -28.39
N ASP A 87 2.04 14.03 -27.76
CA ASP A 87 1.72 14.21 -26.35
C ASP A 87 2.61 13.38 -25.45
N TRP A 88 2.98 13.95 -24.32
CA TRP A 88 3.87 13.40 -23.31
C TRP A 88 3.24 13.49 -21.93
N VAL A 89 3.53 12.55 -21.06
CA VAL A 89 3.30 12.65 -19.61
C VAL A 89 4.56 13.18 -18.95
N VAL A 90 4.44 14.28 -18.23
CA VAL A 90 5.53 14.97 -17.55
C VAL A 90 5.58 14.55 -16.09
N PHE A 91 6.76 14.13 -15.65
CA PHE A 91 7.07 13.88 -14.25
C PHE A 91 8.16 14.86 -13.82
N LYS A 92 7.96 15.55 -12.68
CA LYS A 92 8.88 16.59 -12.21
C LYS A 92 9.10 16.47 -10.70
N SER A 93 10.35 16.58 -10.25
CA SER A 93 10.72 16.41 -8.83
C SER A 93 11.79 17.42 -8.42
N PRO A 94 11.59 18.24 -7.35
CA PRO A 94 12.57 19.18 -6.85
C PRO A 94 13.77 18.48 -6.21
N ASN A 95 14.87 19.21 -5.92
CA ASN A 95 16.02 18.68 -5.17
C ASN A 95 15.70 18.47 -3.68
N GLY A 96 14.79 19.23 -3.14
CA GLY A 96 14.40 19.18 -1.73
C GLY A 96 12.92 19.39 -1.53
N GLY A 97 12.40 18.73 -0.51
CA GLY A 97 10.98 18.69 -0.16
C GLY A 97 10.69 17.50 0.74
N SER A 98 9.43 17.15 0.88
CA SER A 98 9.04 15.93 1.58
C SER A 98 9.41 14.71 0.76
N THR A 99 9.85 13.66 1.42
CA THR A 99 10.23 12.40 0.79
C THR A 99 9.32 11.27 1.29
N HIS A 100 9.21 10.20 0.53
CA HIS A 100 8.38 9.05 0.89
C HIS A 100 9.22 7.96 1.58
N GLY A 101 8.71 7.45 2.71
CA GLY A 101 9.36 6.39 3.49
C GLY A 101 10.73 6.81 4.04
N SER A 102 11.71 5.90 3.97
CA SER A 102 13.09 6.12 4.42
C SER A 102 13.96 6.88 3.40
N SER A 103 13.43 7.23 2.22
CA SER A 103 14.18 7.87 1.15
C SER A 103 14.64 9.28 1.51
N ASN A 104 15.85 9.63 1.09
CA ASN A 104 16.38 10.99 1.18
C ASN A 104 16.09 11.85 -0.07
N ASN A 105 15.51 11.24 -1.09
CA ASN A 105 15.34 11.82 -2.42
C ASN A 105 13.86 11.99 -2.75
N THR A 106 13.53 13.11 -3.36
CA THR A 106 12.18 13.39 -3.87
C THR A 106 11.91 12.59 -5.13
N ARG A 107 10.64 12.32 -5.38
CA ARG A 107 10.22 11.59 -6.58
C ARG A 107 8.82 11.98 -7.01
N THR A 108 8.62 12.06 -8.31
CA THR A 108 7.30 11.93 -8.93
C THR A 108 7.36 10.66 -9.75
N GLU A 109 6.80 9.60 -9.20
CA GLU A 109 7.08 8.25 -9.68
C GLU A 109 5.86 7.34 -9.53
N LEU A 110 5.58 6.57 -10.57
CA LEU A 110 4.63 5.47 -10.56
C LEU A 110 5.29 4.23 -9.97
N ALA A 111 4.59 3.54 -9.09
CA ALA A 111 4.95 2.23 -8.56
C ALA A 111 3.85 1.24 -8.90
N GLN A 112 4.21 0.18 -9.59
CA GLN A 112 3.28 -0.87 -10.00
C GLN A 112 2.65 -1.55 -8.78
N LEU A 113 1.35 -1.81 -8.84
CA LEU A 113 0.62 -2.48 -7.77
C LEU A 113 0.80 -4.00 -7.80
N LYS A 114 0.79 -4.60 -9.02
CA LYS A 114 0.99 -6.04 -9.20
C LYS A 114 2.45 -6.41 -8.92
N LYS A 115 2.65 -7.44 -8.08
CA LYS A 115 3.96 -8.02 -7.80
C LYS A 115 4.17 -9.27 -8.66
N TRP A 116 5.41 -9.56 -8.98
CA TRP A 116 5.84 -10.70 -9.77
C TRP A 116 7.20 -11.21 -9.27
N THR A 117 7.62 -12.41 -9.66
CA THR A 117 8.93 -12.96 -9.32
C THR A 117 9.84 -12.97 -10.54
N PRO A 118 11.16 -13.16 -10.37
CA PRO A 118 12.07 -13.31 -11.51
C PRO A 118 11.69 -14.42 -12.51
N MET A 119 10.89 -15.40 -12.06
CA MET A 119 10.41 -16.49 -12.91
C MET A 119 9.14 -16.13 -13.70
N THR A 120 8.52 -14.99 -13.39
CA THR A 120 7.34 -14.48 -14.11
C THR A 120 7.79 -13.82 -15.43
N GLU A 121 7.08 -14.08 -16.53
CA GLU A 121 7.27 -13.27 -17.73
C GLU A 121 6.70 -11.87 -17.48
N ALA A 122 7.56 -10.86 -17.45
CA ALA A 122 7.20 -9.46 -17.17
C ALA A 122 7.98 -8.53 -18.10
N ASN A 123 7.28 -7.57 -18.69
CA ASN A 123 7.89 -6.59 -19.60
C ASN A 123 7.45 -5.17 -19.22
N MET A 124 8.38 -4.24 -19.27
CA MET A 124 8.13 -2.80 -19.21
C MET A 124 8.93 -2.09 -20.28
N SER A 125 8.26 -1.28 -21.08
CA SER A 125 8.96 -0.41 -22.03
C SER A 125 8.47 1.03 -21.94
N ALA A 126 9.32 1.98 -22.32
CA ALA A 126 8.96 3.39 -22.41
C ALA A 126 9.83 4.13 -23.41
N THR A 127 9.24 5.12 -24.07
CA THR A 127 9.91 6.17 -24.81
C THR A 127 9.95 7.42 -23.96
N LEU A 128 11.11 8.03 -23.79
CA LEU A 128 11.29 9.17 -22.90
C LEU A 128 12.30 10.17 -23.42
N LYS A 129 12.27 11.34 -22.81
CA LYS A 129 13.34 12.35 -22.89
C LYS A 129 13.52 13.01 -21.52
N VAL A 130 14.75 13.28 -21.14
CA VAL A 130 15.07 14.03 -19.94
C VAL A 130 15.16 15.49 -20.31
N MET A 131 14.34 16.32 -19.67
CA MET A 131 14.25 17.76 -19.97
C MET A 131 15.14 18.59 -19.03
N ASN A 132 15.33 18.10 -17.80
CA ASN A 132 16.19 18.75 -16.82
C ASN A 132 16.76 17.76 -15.81
N VAL A 133 17.97 18.00 -15.36
CA VAL A 133 18.54 17.47 -14.12
C VAL A 133 19.15 18.65 -13.35
N SER A 134 19.33 18.51 -12.05
CA SER A 134 19.78 19.61 -11.18
C SER A 134 21.03 20.32 -11.71
N GLU A 135 21.00 21.65 -11.64
CA GLU A 135 22.16 22.51 -11.98
C GLU A 135 23.12 22.69 -10.79
N THR A 136 22.76 22.29 -9.57
CA THR A 136 23.58 22.43 -8.36
C THR A 136 23.88 21.11 -7.70
N GLY A 137 25.01 21.07 -6.96
CA GLY A 137 25.44 19.92 -6.19
C GLY A 137 26.97 19.77 -6.19
N ASP A 138 27.46 18.74 -5.51
CA ASP A 138 28.90 18.45 -5.45
C ASP A 138 29.27 17.44 -6.56
N PRO A 139 30.09 17.84 -7.55
CA PRO A 139 30.42 16.97 -8.68
C PRO A 139 31.31 15.77 -8.32
N ARG A 140 31.79 15.69 -7.09
CA ARG A 140 32.52 14.53 -6.56
C ARG A 140 31.60 13.43 -6.03
N VAL A 141 30.30 13.71 -5.93
CA VAL A 141 29.30 12.76 -5.46
C VAL A 141 28.66 12.06 -6.66
N ALA A 142 28.64 10.73 -6.64
CA ALA A 142 28.24 9.95 -7.79
C ALA A 142 26.77 10.16 -8.18
N ALA A 143 25.86 10.31 -7.22
CA ALA A 143 24.44 10.53 -7.45
C ALA A 143 24.06 11.94 -7.90
N THR A 144 24.99 12.92 -7.79
CA THR A 144 24.70 14.30 -8.15
C THR A 144 24.46 14.44 -9.65
N TYR A 145 23.52 15.34 -10.02
CA TYR A 145 23.14 15.64 -11.42
C TYR A 145 22.48 14.47 -12.13
N SER A 146 21.88 13.53 -11.40
CA SER A 146 21.24 12.36 -11.99
C SER A 146 19.79 12.15 -11.56
N VAL A 147 19.06 11.45 -12.41
CA VAL A 147 17.67 11.02 -12.21
C VAL A 147 17.53 9.56 -12.58
N VAL A 148 16.76 8.79 -11.79
CA VAL A 148 16.31 7.45 -12.17
C VAL A 148 15.01 7.58 -12.92
N VAL A 149 14.91 6.92 -14.08
CA VAL A 149 13.79 7.01 -15.02
C VAL A 149 12.99 5.71 -15.15
N GLY A 150 13.50 4.62 -14.63
CA GLY A 150 12.85 3.31 -14.60
C GLY A 150 13.56 2.37 -13.64
N GLN A 151 12.82 1.48 -12.98
CA GLN A 151 13.43 0.54 -12.04
C GLN A 151 12.59 -0.71 -11.86
N ILE A 152 13.25 -1.77 -11.40
CA ILE A 152 12.67 -2.91 -10.71
C ILE A 152 12.98 -2.76 -9.23
N HIS A 153 11.98 -2.88 -8.37
CA HIS A 153 12.14 -2.77 -6.92
C HIS A 153 11.69 -4.05 -6.23
N SER A 154 12.40 -4.48 -5.18
CA SER A 154 11.96 -5.59 -4.33
C SER A 154 10.74 -5.19 -3.49
N ALA A 155 9.79 -6.10 -3.36
CA ALA A 155 8.60 -5.96 -2.52
C ALA A 155 8.83 -6.48 -1.09
N ASP A 156 9.93 -7.18 -0.84
CA ASP A 156 10.17 -7.92 0.41
C ASP A 156 10.87 -7.08 1.49
N GLY A 157 10.77 -5.76 1.41
CA GLY A 157 11.24 -4.83 2.44
C GLY A 157 12.77 -4.66 2.53
N HIS A 158 13.50 -5.01 1.47
CA HIS A 158 14.96 -4.97 1.48
C HIS A 158 15.57 -3.69 0.93
N GLU A 159 14.79 -2.73 0.51
CA GLU A 159 15.27 -1.55 -0.21
C GLU A 159 16.24 -1.89 -1.36
N ASN A 160 16.02 -3.05 -2.00
CA ASN A 160 16.82 -3.51 -3.13
C ASN A 160 16.15 -3.15 -4.44
N GLU A 161 16.95 -2.70 -5.39
CA GLU A 161 16.50 -2.46 -6.74
C GLU A 161 17.34 -3.30 -7.71
N PRO A 162 16.82 -4.46 -8.17
CA PRO A 162 17.50 -5.26 -9.20
C PRO A 162 17.84 -4.49 -10.46
N LEU A 163 17.13 -3.38 -10.69
CA LEU A 163 17.38 -2.48 -11.79
C LEU A 163 17.08 -1.04 -11.41
N LYS A 164 18.01 -0.13 -11.70
CA LYS A 164 17.76 1.31 -11.84
C LYS A 164 18.34 1.78 -13.17
N ILE A 165 17.57 2.50 -13.96
CA ILE A 165 18.01 3.15 -15.20
C ILE A 165 18.18 4.63 -14.89
N PHE A 166 19.39 5.15 -15.12
CA PHE A 166 19.79 6.52 -14.80
C PHE A 166 20.03 7.33 -16.05
N TYR A 167 19.76 8.63 -15.93
CA TYR A 167 20.35 9.66 -16.76
C TYR A 167 21.14 10.63 -15.87
N LYS A 168 22.35 11.04 -16.28
CA LYS A 168 23.21 11.97 -15.56
C LYS A 168 23.89 12.96 -16.49
N LYS A 169 23.80 14.25 -16.18
CA LYS A 169 24.46 15.31 -16.97
C LYS A 169 25.08 16.37 -16.07
N PHE A 170 26.37 16.59 -16.19
CA PHE A 170 27.03 17.65 -15.44
C PHE A 170 26.67 19.03 -16.01
N PRO A 171 26.61 20.09 -15.14
CA PRO A 171 26.40 21.46 -15.59
C PRO A 171 27.41 21.87 -16.64
N GLY A 172 26.99 22.61 -17.67
CA GLY A 172 27.83 23.06 -18.78
C GLY A 172 28.09 22.01 -19.86
N HIS A 173 27.79 20.72 -19.64
CA HIS A 173 27.81 19.72 -20.71
C HIS A 173 26.58 19.85 -21.61
N THR A 174 26.74 19.58 -22.88
CA THR A 174 25.63 19.41 -23.84
C THR A 174 25.00 18.03 -23.66
N LYS A 175 25.84 17.01 -23.54
CA LYS A 175 25.45 15.61 -23.44
C LYS A 175 25.54 15.06 -22.03
N GLY A 176 24.58 14.24 -21.65
CA GLY A 176 24.58 13.41 -20.47
C GLY A 176 24.84 11.94 -20.78
N SER A 177 24.84 11.12 -19.76
CA SER A 177 25.08 9.68 -19.85
C SER A 177 23.84 8.89 -19.44
N VAL A 178 23.55 7.80 -20.13
CA VAL A 178 22.57 6.79 -19.72
C VAL A 178 23.33 5.56 -19.25
N PHE A 179 22.98 5.04 -18.08
CA PHE A 179 23.57 3.83 -17.49
C PHE A 179 22.55 3.12 -16.62
N TRP A 180 22.80 1.88 -16.26
CA TRP A 180 21.94 1.12 -15.36
C TRP A 180 22.74 0.48 -14.23
N HIS A 181 22.05 0.27 -13.09
CA HIS A 181 22.56 -0.39 -11.91
C HIS A 181 21.87 -1.72 -11.64
N TYR A 182 22.63 -2.63 -11.06
CA TYR A 182 22.17 -3.82 -10.37
C TYR A 182 22.65 -3.77 -8.93
N GLU A 183 21.75 -3.97 -7.98
CA GLU A 183 22.09 -3.94 -6.55
C GLU A 183 22.35 -5.32 -5.97
N ILE A 184 23.30 -5.38 -5.07
CA ILE A 184 23.65 -6.56 -4.27
C ILE A 184 23.49 -6.13 -2.80
N ASN A 185 22.50 -6.65 -2.09
CA ASN A 185 22.23 -6.25 -0.71
C ASN A 185 21.88 -7.45 0.16
N THR A 186 21.95 -7.28 1.48
CA THR A 186 21.54 -8.28 2.45
C THR A 186 20.05 -8.19 2.70
N LYS A 187 19.36 -9.33 2.67
CA LYS A 187 17.94 -9.42 2.92
C LYS A 187 17.55 -8.83 4.29
N GLY A 188 16.51 -7.99 4.31
CA GLY A 188 15.98 -7.37 5.52
C GLY A 188 16.90 -6.35 6.19
N ASP A 189 17.78 -5.73 5.45
CA ASP A 189 18.88 -4.94 5.93
C ASP A 189 18.70 -3.42 5.71
N ASP A 190 19.48 -2.66 6.44
CA ASP A 190 19.55 -1.20 6.42
C ASP A 190 20.58 -0.65 5.39
N ASN A 191 20.82 -1.36 4.31
CA ASN A 191 21.86 -1.06 3.31
C ASN A 191 23.31 -1.21 3.82
N SER A 192 23.55 -1.76 5.00
CA SER A 192 24.89 -1.89 5.58
C SER A 192 25.82 -2.79 4.75
N LYS A 193 25.27 -3.65 3.91
CA LYS A 193 26.01 -4.61 3.07
C LYS A 193 25.72 -4.42 1.58
N ARG A 194 25.17 -3.28 1.22
CA ARG A 194 24.79 -3.01 -0.16
C ARG A 194 26.02 -2.75 -1.03
N TRP A 195 26.00 -3.36 -2.19
CA TRP A 195 26.87 -3.08 -3.32
C TRP A 195 26.00 -2.79 -4.54
N ASP A 196 26.30 -1.73 -5.28
CA ASP A 196 25.72 -1.51 -6.58
C ASP A 196 26.80 -1.65 -7.64
N TYR A 197 26.54 -2.16 -8.79
CA TYR A 197 27.43 -2.00 -9.91
C TYR A 197 26.73 -1.37 -11.11
N SER A 198 27.45 -0.53 -11.80
CA SER A 198 26.95 0.31 -12.85
C SER A 198 27.51 -0.08 -14.21
N THR A 199 26.66 -0.03 -15.24
CA THR A 199 27.05 -0.32 -16.61
C THR A 199 26.59 0.81 -17.52
N ALA A 200 27.52 1.42 -18.27
CA ALA A 200 27.19 2.45 -19.22
C ALA A 200 26.38 1.90 -20.40
N VAL A 201 25.35 2.64 -20.80
CA VAL A 201 24.61 2.44 -22.05
C VAL A 201 25.20 3.35 -23.12
N TRP A 202 25.10 4.65 -22.90
CA TRP A 202 25.74 5.69 -23.71
C TRP A 202 26.42 6.69 -22.77
N GLY A 203 27.64 7.03 -23.09
CA GLY A 203 28.45 7.90 -22.25
C GLY A 203 29.18 7.18 -21.11
N HIS A 204 29.13 7.75 -19.94
CA HIS A 204 29.81 7.28 -18.76
C HIS A 204 28.90 6.44 -17.87
N ASP A 205 29.49 5.58 -17.04
CA ASP A 205 28.81 4.95 -15.93
C ASP A 205 28.75 5.86 -14.68
N PHE A 206 28.14 5.38 -13.61
CA PHE A 206 27.96 6.11 -12.37
C PHE A 206 29.27 6.53 -11.67
N SER A 207 30.36 5.77 -11.88
CA SER A 207 31.65 5.99 -11.19
C SER A 207 32.37 7.25 -11.65
N VAL A 208 32.00 7.79 -12.81
CA VAL A 208 32.65 8.98 -13.35
C VAL A 208 32.19 10.22 -12.59
N VAL A 209 33.08 10.73 -11.77
CA VAL A 209 32.90 11.92 -10.91
C VAL A 209 34.08 12.87 -11.07
N SER A 210 33.89 14.10 -10.59
CA SER A 210 35.00 15.05 -10.54
C SER A 210 36.01 14.71 -9.45
N THR A 211 37.24 15.11 -9.65
CA THR A 211 38.30 15.04 -8.63
C THR A 211 38.25 16.22 -7.65
N ASN A 212 37.59 17.32 -8.01
CA ASN A 212 37.43 18.49 -7.17
C ASN A 212 36.03 19.13 -7.33
N LYS A 213 35.68 20.03 -6.40
CA LYS A 213 34.35 20.64 -6.35
C LYS A 213 34.05 21.63 -7.49
N ASN A 214 35.09 22.19 -8.11
CA ASN A 214 34.96 23.29 -9.06
C ASN A 214 35.23 22.89 -10.52
N SER A 215 35.28 21.61 -10.81
CA SER A 215 35.46 21.09 -12.17
C SER A 215 34.53 19.92 -12.43
N TYR A 216 34.35 19.62 -13.69
CA TYR A 216 33.55 18.48 -14.13
C TYR A 216 34.45 17.50 -14.91
N PRO A 217 34.06 16.21 -14.99
CA PRO A 217 34.68 15.24 -15.90
C PRO A 217 34.58 15.72 -17.36
N LEU A 218 35.29 15.05 -18.26
CA LEU A 218 35.10 15.30 -19.70
C LEU A 218 33.65 14.92 -20.12
N GLU A 219 33.12 15.73 -21.02
CA GLU A 219 31.81 15.41 -21.64
C GLU A 219 31.86 14.08 -22.39
N PRO A 220 30.83 13.20 -22.25
CA PRO A 220 30.80 11.94 -22.98
C PRO A 220 30.63 12.16 -24.49
N ALA A 221 31.45 11.49 -25.30
CA ALA A 221 31.42 11.66 -26.76
C ALA A 221 30.11 11.12 -27.39
N ASP A 222 29.60 10.01 -26.89
CA ASP A 222 28.40 9.30 -27.33
C ASP A 222 27.19 9.46 -26.39
N GLY A 223 27.18 10.52 -25.59
CA GLY A 223 26.10 10.77 -24.62
C GLY A 223 24.82 11.31 -25.29
N ILE A 224 23.74 11.29 -24.53
CA ILE A 224 22.38 11.75 -24.91
C ILE A 224 22.19 13.21 -24.46
N GLU A 225 21.67 14.08 -25.33
CA GLU A 225 21.37 15.48 -24.99
C GLU A 225 20.07 15.62 -24.17
N LEU A 226 19.92 16.71 -23.40
CA LEU A 226 18.61 17.06 -22.84
C LEU A 226 17.59 17.30 -23.95
N GLY A 227 16.38 16.75 -23.81
CA GLY A 227 15.32 16.77 -24.84
C GLY A 227 15.51 15.77 -25.97
N GLU A 228 16.62 15.06 -26.05
CA GLU A 228 16.81 13.97 -27.00
C GLU A 228 16.01 12.74 -26.55
N THR A 229 15.29 12.13 -27.50
CA THR A 229 14.42 10.99 -27.25
C THR A 229 15.19 9.68 -27.28
N PHE A 230 15.00 8.85 -26.28
CA PHE A 230 15.45 7.46 -26.25
C PHE A 230 14.38 6.56 -25.67
N SER A 231 14.52 5.27 -25.84
CA SER A 231 13.63 4.26 -25.28
C SER A 231 14.41 3.17 -24.58
N TYR A 232 13.74 2.56 -23.61
CA TYR A 232 14.21 1.32 -23.01
C TYR A 232 13.11 0.26 -22.99
N GLU A 233 13.54 -0.98 -23.01
CA GLU A 233 12.72 -2.17 -22.81
C GLU A 233 13.41 -3.05 -21.75
N VAL A 234 12.64 -3.45 -20.76
CA VAL A 234 13.03 -4.37 -19.69
C VAL A 234 12.16 -5.61 -19.84
N ASP A 235 12.74 -6.72 -20.21
CA ASP A 235 12.06 -8.00 -20.41
C ASP A 235 12.58 -9.02 -19.40
N ILE A 236 11.68 -9.64 -18.64
CA ILE A 236 11.98 -10.66 -17.64
C ILE A 236 11.39 -11.97 -18.12
N LYS A 237 12.24 -12.99 -18.17
CA LYS A 237 11.85 -14.32 -18.58
C LYS A 237 12.79 -15.37 -18.00
N ASP A 238 12.23 -16.45 -17.43
CA ASP A 238 12.98 -17.60 -16.92
C ASP A 238 14.13 -17.20 -15.95
N GLY A 239 13.90 -16.21 -15.09
CA GLY A 239 14.87 -15.69 -14.14
C GLY A 239 15.94 -14.78 -14.73
N MET A 240 15.85 -14.47 -16.03
CA MET A 240 16.77 -13.58 -16.72
C MET A 240 16.12 -12.22 -16.99
N MET A 241 16.87 -11.15 -16.82
CA MET A 241 16.53 -9.80 -17.23
C MET A 241 17.27 -9.46 -18.53
N TYR A 242 16.52 -9.02 -19.53
CA TYR A 242 17.03 -8.52 -20.82
C TYR A 242 16.72 -7.04 -20.92
N LEU A 243 17.73 -6.23 -21.19
CA LEU A 243 17.60 -4.79 -21.34
C LEU A 243 17.93 -4.40 -22.79
N THR A 244 17.09 -3.58 -23.38
CA THR A 244 17.34 -3.00 -24.70
C THR A 244 17.16 -1.50 -24.65
N PHE A 245 18.15 -0.75 -25.12
CA PHE A 245 18.13 0.71 -25.21
C PHE A 245 18.30 1.16 -26.67
N LYS A 246 17.44 2.10 -27.11
CA LYS A 246 17.44 2.64 -28.46
C LYS A 246 17.31 4.15 -28.45
N SER A 247 18.08 4.84 -29.29
CA SER A 247 17.92 6.25 -29.63
C SER A 247 18.32 6.47 -31.09
N GLU A 248 17.69 7.44 -31.76
CA GLU A 248 18.06 7.80 -33.12
C GLU A 248 19.49 8.40 -33.13
N GLY A 249 20.34 7.90 -34.00
CA GLY A 249 21.74 8.33 -34.06
C GLY A 249 22.71 7.64 -33.11
N HIS A 250 22.20 6.76 -32.23
CA HIS A 250 23.02 5.97 -31.31
C HIS A 250 22.93 4.49 -31.61
N GLU A 251 24.00 3.75 -31.29
CA GLU A 251 23.97 2.30 -31.39
C GLU A 251 22.96 1.70 -30.39
N THR A 252 22.10 0.78 -30.84
CA THR A 252 21.25 0.00 -29.94
C THR A 252 22.13 -0.82 -28.97
N LYS A 253 21.85 -0.71 -27.70
CA LYS A 253 22.56 -1.45 -26.64
C LYS A 253 21.65 -2.48 -26.02
N THR A 254 22.18 -3.70 -25.82
CA THR A 254 21.48 -4.80 -25.14
C THR A 254 22.34 -5.37 -24.01
N PHE A 255 21.70 -5.73 -22.94
CA PHE A 255 22.35 -6.32 -21.77
C PHE A 255 21.50 -7.48 -21.24
N THR A 256 22.15 -8.41 -20.55
CA THR A 256 21.46 -9.50 -19.84
C THR A 256 21.95 -9.60 -18.41
N LYS A 257 21.06 -9.98 -17.49
CA LYS A 257 21.41 -10.22 -16.10
C LYS A 257 20.61 -11.37 -15.53
N ASN A 258 21.29 -12.34 -14.90
CA ASN A 258 20.64 -13.39 -14.17
C ASN A 258 20.15 -12.85 -12.81
N LEU A 259 18.82 -12.93 -12.54
CA LEU A 259 18.21 -12.49 -11.30
C LEU A 259 18.08 -13.60 -10.24
N ILE A 260 18.22 -14.87 -10.64
CA ILE A 260 18.05 -16.02 -9.74
C ILE A 260 19.38 -16.69 -9.38
N SER A 261 20.47 -16.31 -10.04
CA SER A 261 21.81 -16.81 -9.75
C SER A 261 22.80 -15.66 -9.74
N SER A 262 23.54 -15.52 -8.66
CA SER A 262 24.49 -14.43 -8.48
C SER A 262 25.80 -14.69 -9.24
N GLU A 263 26.31 -13.65 -9.92
CA GLU A 263 27.67 -13.64 -10.47
C GLU A 263 28.72 -13.44 -9.38
N TYR A 264 28.33 -12.74 -8.31
CA TYR A 264 29.20 -12.43 -7.17
C TYR A 264 28.55 -13.03 -5.93
N GLY A 265 28.99 -14.22 -5.52
CA GLY A 265 28.44 -14.92 -4.37
C GLY A 265 28.64 -14.17 -3.04
N ASN A 266 29.66 -13.31 -2.98
CA ASN A 266 29.99 -12.54 -1.79
C ASN A 266 30.91 -11.35 -2.12
N SER A 267 31.18 -10.49 -1.14
CA SER A 267 32.03 -9.31 -1.31
C SER A 267 33.48 -9.64 -1.69
N SER A 268 34.01 -10.83 -1.35
CA SER A 268 35.36 -11.22 -1.73
C SER A 268 35.49 -11.59 -3.20
N THR A 269 34.41 -12.05 -3.82
CA THR A 269 34.35 -12.36 -5.26
C THR A 269 33.90 -11.18 -6.12
N THR A 270 33.40 -10.10 -5.48
CA THR A 270 33.02 -8.86 -6.20
C THR A 270 34.27 -8.16 -6.73
N PRO A 271 34.38 -7.86 -8.04
CA PRO A 271 35.52 -7.17 -8.61
C PRO A 271 35.82 -5.82 -7.95
N GLU A 272 37.09 -5.48 -7.80
CA GLU A 272 37.50 -4.21 -7.18
C GLU A 272 36.96 -2.96 -7.91
N GLN A 273 36.76 -3.04 -9.24
CA GLN A 273 36.14 -1.97 -10.00
C GLN A 273 34.70 -1.71 -9.54
N VAL A 274 33.94 -2.81 -9.28
CA VAL A 274 32.56 -2.75 -8.78
C VAL A 274 32.54 -2.22 -7.34
N LYS A 275 33.44 -2.72 -6.48
CA LYS A 275 33.59 -2.24 -5.09
C LYS A 275 33.91 -0.75 -5.01
N LYS A 276 34.66 -0.20 -5.98
CA LYS A 276 35.02 1.22 -6.03
C LYS A 276 33.84 2.13 -6.36
N LEU A 277 32.77 1.63 -6.98
CA LEU A 277 31.57 2.40 -7.26
C LEU A 277 30.80 2.77 -5.99
N PHE A 278 30.98 1.98 -4.94
CA PHE A 278 30.26 2.16 -3.70
C PHE A 278 31.19 2.49 -2.58
N TYR A 279 30.94 3.63 -1.99
CA TYR A 279 31.53 3.96 -0.70
C TYR A 279 30.66 3.25 0.36
N PRO A 280 31.14 2.13 0.94
CA PRO A 280 30.32 1.30 1.83
C PRO A 280 30.14 2.00 3.17
N ILE A 281 29.17 2.88 3.28
CA ILE A 281 28.81 3.45 4.57
C ILE A 281 27.94 2.43 5.31
N GLY A 282 28.42 2.00 6.47
CA GLY A 282 27.75 1.02 7.31
C GLY A 282 27.88 -0.43 6.84
N GLN A 283 28.58 -0.73 5.77
CA GLN A 283 28.85 -2.12 5.37
C GLN A 283 29.77 -2.80 6.39
N ASN A 284 29.31 -3.92 6.96
CA ASN A 284 30.05 -4.66 7.99
C ASN A 284 30.92 -5.79 7.42
N GLY A 285 31.06 -5.90 6.10
CA GLY A 285 31.87 -6.90 5.42
C GLY A 285 31.25 -8.34 5.41
N VAL A 286 29.99 -8.49 5.83
CA VAL A 286 29.31 -9.78 5.75
C VAL A 286 28.85 -10.03 4.32
N GLU A 287 29.19 -11.20 3.82
CA GLU A 287 28.90 -11.65 2.45
C GLU A 287 27.48 -12.17 2.32
N ARG A 288 26.87 -12.00 1.16
CA ARG A 288 25.58 -12.60 0.82
C ARG A 288 25.49 -12.93 -0.67
N ASP A 289 24.63 -13.87 -0.97
CA ASP A 289 24.16 -14.11 -2.32
C ASP A 289 23.27 -12.96 -2.79
N SER A 290 23.51 -12.44 -3.98
CA SER A 290 22.80 -11.31 -4.59
C SER A 290 21.62 -11.75 -5.49
N ALA A 291 21.27 -13.03 -5.50
CA ALA A 291 20.16 -13.52 -6.30
C ALA A 291 18.79 -13.14 -5.68
N TYR A 292 17.81 -12.91 -6.55
CA TYR A 292 16.45 -12.52 -6.20
C TYR A 292 15.46 -13.71 -6.30
N THR A 293 15.94 -14.93 -6.13
CA THR A 293 15.12 -16.13 -6.21
C THR A 293 13.94 -16.07 -5.22
N GLY A 294 12.73 -16.16 -5.75
CA GLY A 294 11.50 -16.17 -4.96
C GLY A 294 11.11 -14.81 -4.35
N GLU A 295 11.86 -13.74 -4.61
CA GLU A 295 11.51 -12.40 -4.14
C GLU A 295 10.40 -11.79 -5.00
N GLY A 296 9.47 -11.09 -4.34
CA GLY A 296 8.47 -10.28 -5.03
C GLY A 296 9.11 -9.02 -5.61
N LEU A 297 8.84 -8.74 -6.88
CA LEU A 297 9.36 -7.59 -7.61
C LEU A 297 8.23 -6.75 -8.18
N PHE A 298 8.49 -5.48 -8.47
CA PHE A 298 7.57 -4.60 -9.18
C PHE A 298 8.30 -3.50 -9.95
N PHE A 299 7.69 -3.06 -11.04
CA PHE A 299 8.24 -1.98 -11.83
C PHE A 299 7.91 -0.61 -11.24
N LYS A 300 8.80 0.35 -11.51
CA LYS A 300 8.56 1.78 -11.29
C LYS A 300 9.00 2.58 -12.51
N LEU A 301 8.29 3.69 -12.76
CA LEU A 301 8.55 4.60 -13.88
C LEU A 301 8.26 6.03 -13.45
N GLY A 302 9.10 6.96 -13.83
CA GLY A 302 8.90 8.39 -13.53
C GLY A 302 10.20 9.13 -13.31
N THR A 303 10.18 10.09 -12.40
CA THR A 303 11.31 10.93 -12.04
C THR A 303 11.68 10.70 -10.58
N TYR A 304 12.67 9.87 -10.32
CA TYR A 304 13.27 9.73 -9.00
C TYR A 304 14.56 10.52 -8.95
N ASN A 305 14.50 11.76 -8.44
CA ASN A 305 15.63 12.69 -8.42
C ASN A 305 16.69 12.18 -7.46
N GLN A 306 17.90 11.95 -7.95
CA GLN A 306 19.02 11.48 -7.13
C GLN A 306 19.83 12.63 -6.52
N THR A 307 19.57 13.85 -6.97
CA THR A 307 20.21 15.05 -6.43
C THR A 307 19.40 15.59 -5.25
N ASN A 308 20.06 15.83 -4.12
CA ASN A 308 19.41 16.23 -2.87
C ASN A 308 20.27 17.23 -2.07
N GLY A 309 19.67 17.86 -1.06
CA GLY A 309 20.35 18.85 -0.21
C GLY A 309 21.19 18.26 0.94
N LYS A 310 21.32 16.94 1.06
CA LYS A 310 22.09 16.31 2.15
C LYS A 310 23.59 16.58 2.03
N ASP A 311 24.25 16.82 3.17
CA ASP A 311 25.69 17.13 3.22
C ASP A 311 26.51 15.94 2.68
N PRO A 312 27.37 16.15 1.66
CA PRO A 312 28.28 15.13 1.13
C PRO A 312 29.20 14.47 2.15
N LYS A 313 29.41 15.11 3.30
CA LYS A 313 30.21 14.51 4.40
C LYS A 313 29.51 13.29 5.01
N VAL A 314 28.18 13.23 4.95
CA VAL A 314 27.39 12.10 5.48
C VAL A 314 27.57 10.88 4.59
N ASN A 315 27.47 11.07 3.28
CA ASN A 315 27.63 10.00 2.30
C ASN A 315 28.13 10.58 0.96
N LYS A 316 29.36 10.25 0.58
CA LYS A 316 30.00 10.74 -0.65
C LYS A 316 29.47 10.10 -1.95
N VAL A 317 28.58 9.14 -1.85
CA VAL A 317 27.92 8.52 -3.02
C VAL A 317 26.55 9.12 -3.26
N TRP A 318 25.76 9.33 -2.20
CA TRP A 318 24.33 9.62 -2.29
C TRP A 318 23.90 11.01 -1.77
N CYS A 319 24.76 11.73 -1.04
CA CYS A 319 24.41 13.04 -0.48
C CYS A 319 25.06 14.14 -1.34
N SER A 320 24.25 14.87 -2.10
CA SER A 320 24.69 15.75 -3.19
C SER A 320 25.08 17.16 -2.75
N GLY A 321 24.62 17.63 -1.60
CA GLY A 321 24.82 18.99 -1.14
C GLY A 321 24.29 20.05 -2.11
N ALA A 322 23.21 19.73 -2.80
CA ALA A 322 22.57 20.60 -3.79
C ALA A 322 21.75 21.71 -3.13
N GLU A 323 21.51 22.78 -3.87
CA GLU A 323 20.61 23.84 -3.43
C GLU A 323 19.15 23.37 -3.42
N THR A 324 18.46 23.63 -2.33
CA THR A 324 17.04 23.27 -2.13
C THR A 324 16.15 24.48 -1.81
N HIS A 325 16.75 25.68 -1.71
CA HIS A 325 16.05 26.91 -1.34
C HIS A 325 15.12 26.75 -0.11
N GLY A 326 15.55 25.92 0.86
CA GLY A 326 14.74 25.62 2.06
C GLY A 326 13.41 24.94 1.75
N GLY A 327 13.28 24.24 0.61
CA GLY A 327 12.07 23.58 0.15
C GLY A 327 11.14 24.47 -0.68
N ASN A 328 11.53 25.69 -1.01
CA ASN A 328 10.72 26.57 -1.87
C ASN A 328 10.71 26.04 -3.31
N LEU A 329 9.56 25.52 -3.73
CA LEU A 329 9.39 24.84 -5.01
C LEU A 329 9.59 25.76 -6.21
N GLU A 330 9.00 26.99 -6.18
CA GLU A 330 9.11 27.95 -7.27
C GLU A 330 10.56 28.36 -7.52
N LYS A 331 11.33 28.60 -6.45
CA LYS A 331 12.75 28.92 -6.57
C LYS A 331 13.57 27.76 -7.09
N GLN A 332 13.29 26.55 -6.62
CA GLN A 332 13.99 25.36 -7.14
C GLN A 332 13.76 25.22 -8.65
N TYR A 333 12.53 25.39 -9.10
CA TYR A 333 12.19 25.30 -10.53
C TYR A 333 12.78 26.43 -11.36
N THR A 334 12.77 27.66 -10.86
CA THR A 334 13.35 28.81 -11.54
C THR A 334 14.88 28.67 -11.70
N ASP A 335 15.55 28.10 -10.70
CA ASP A 335 17.02 28.01 -10.66
C ASP A 335 17.55 26.63 -11.14
N GLY A 336 16.72 25.82 -11.80
CA GLY A 336 17.13 24.53 -12.37
C GLY A 336 17.42 23.44 -11.34
N ASN A 337 16.95 23.58 -10.09
CA ASN A 337 17.21 22.66 -8.99
C ASN A 337 16.13 21.57 -8.88
N TYR A 338 15.94 20.81 -9.96
CA TYR A 338 14.94 19.76 -10.09
C TYR A 338 15.33 18.76 -11.18
N ALA A 339 14.62 17.65 -11.25
CA ALA A 339 14.64 16.73 -12.38
C ALA A 339 13.28 16.72 -13.07
N GLU A 340 13.27 16.63 -14.42
CA GLU A 340 12.07 16.56 -15.25
C GLU A 340 12.27 15.55 -16.37
N VAL A 341 11.34 14.59 -16.48
CA VAL A 341 11.36 13.55 -17.50
C VAL A 341 9.97 13.44 -18.12
N TRP A 342 9.94 13.36 -19.43
CA TRP A 342 8.74 13.21 -20.24
C TRP A 342 8.66 11.81 -20.81
N PHE A 343 7.51 11.16 -20.67
CA PHE A 343 7.26 9.78 -21.13
C PHE A 343 6.11 9.71 -22.11
N LYS A 344 6.23 8.80 -23.09
CA LYS A 344 5.16 8.33 -23.96
C LYS A 344 5.39 6.88 -24.37
N ASP A 345 4.42 6.29 -25.08
CA ASP A 345 4.49 4.93 -25.64
C ASP A 345 4.96 3.90 -24.57
N ALA A 346 4.64 4.15 -23.32
CA ALA A 346 4.98 3.20 -22.27
C ALA A 346 4.00 2.02 -22.28
N THR A 347 4.56 0.82 -22.13
CA THR A 347 3.79 -0.42 -22.06
C THR A 347 4.23 -1.25 -20.86
N ILE A 348 3.31 -2.07 -20.37
CA ILE A 348 3.60 -3.06 -19.36
C ILE A 348 2.81 -4.33 -19.63
N THR A 349 3.46 -5.47 -19.54
CA THR A 349 2.82 -6.79 -19.59
C THR A 349 3.40 -7.67 -18.50
N ILE A 350 2.56 -8.47 -17.87
CA ILE A 350 2.96 -9.45 -16.86
C ILE A 350 2.12 -10.69 -17.07
N SER A 351 2.77 -11.85 -17.22
CA SER A 351 2.05 -13.13 -17.37
C SER A 351 1.28 -13.51 -16.10
N ASP A 352 0.33 -14.43 -16.23
CA ASP A 352 -0.63 -14.80 -15.17
C ASP A 352 0.00 -15.59 -14.01
N ASP A 353 1.25 -16.04 -14.11
CA ASP A 353 1.98 -16.76 -13.05
C ASP A 353 2.54 -15.83 -11.96
N ALA A 354 1.88 -14.70 -11.70
CA ALA A 354 2.37 -13.68 -10.79
C ALA A 354 2.33 -14.09 -9.31
N TYR A 355 3.39 -13.76 -8.61
CA TYR A 355 3.59 -13.94 -7.16
C TYR A 355 2.42 -13.37 -6.32
N SER A 356 1.82 -14.23 -5.48
CA SER A 356 0.54 -13.99 -4.80
C SER A 356 0.65 -13.36 -3.40
N ASN A 357 1.73 -12.68 -3.04
CA ASN A 357 1.95 -12.20 -1.66
C ASN A 357 1.51 -10.75 -1.36
N ALA A 358 0.82 -10.08 -2.24
CA ALA A 358 0.22 -8.77 -1.93
C ALA A 358 -1.03 -8.54 -2.78
N GLY A 359 -2.14 -8.79 -2.22
CA GLY A 359 -3.51 -8.36 -2.42
C GLY A 359 -3.92 -7.50 -3.61
N TYR A 360 -3.32 -7.68 -4.81
CA TYR A 360 -3.80 -7.11 -6.05
C TYR A 360 -3.58 -8.13 -7.17
N PHE A 361 -4.66 -8.71 -7.67
CA PHE A 361 -4.64 -9.64 -8.79
C PHE A 361 -5.47 -9.11 -9.95
N GLU A 362 -4.91 -9.17 -11.15
CA GLU A 362 -5.72 -9.19 -12.37
C GLU A 362 -5.87 -10.62 -12.85
N ALA A 363 -7.09 -11.05 -13.05
CA ALA A 363 -7.38 -12.23 -13.83
C ALA A 363 -7.60 -11.80 -15.29
N ASN A 364 -6.93 -12.45 -16.20
CA ASN A 364 -7.18 -12.35 -17.65
C ASN A 364 -8.40 -13.23 -17.99
N ASP A 365 -9.58 -12.87 -17.43
CA ASP A 365 -10.85 -13.59 -17.63
C ASP A 365 -11.80 -12.87 -18.60
N GLY A 366 -11.31 -11.85 -19.29
CA GLY A 366 -12.16 -11.00 -20.14
C GLY A 366 -13.06 -10.05 -19.34
N LEU A 367 -12.87 -9.97 -18.00
CA LEU A 367 -13.56 -9.00 -17.17
C LEU A 367 -12.84 -7.64 -17.30
N SER A 368 -13.63 -6.60 -17.46
CA SER A 368 -13.25 -5.20 -17.67
C SER A 368 -12.04 -4.74 -16.84
N THR A 369 -11.09 -4.04 -17.45
CA THR A 369 -9.96 -3.31 -16.85
C THR A 369 -10.39 -2.14 -15.93
N LYS A 370 -11.69 -1.97 -15.69
CA LYS A 370 -12.27 -0.96 -14.83
C LYS A 370 -11.92 -1.22 -13.35
N VAL A 371 -11.48 -0.17 -12.63
CA VAL A 371 -11.38 -0.21 -11.16
C VAL A 371 -12.73 -0.66 -10.60
N VAL A 372 -12.72 -1.77 -9.87
CA VAL A 372 -13.93 -2.31 -9.24
C VAL A 372 -13.90 -1.94 -7.76
N TYR A 373 -14.79 -1.04 -7.38
CA TYR A 373 -14.96 -0.69 -5.97
C TYR A 373 -15.64 -1.82 -5.18
N PRO A 374 -15.43 -1.91 -3.87
CA PRO A 374 -16.13 -2.86 -3.02
C PRO A 374 -17.66 -2.90 -3.23
N ASN A 375 -18.28 -1.75 -3.52
CA ASN A 375 -19.72 -1.67 -3.82
C ASN A 375 -20.13 -2.38 -5.12
N GLU A 376 -19.21 -2.54 -6.07
CA GLU A 376 -19.49 -3.28 -7.31
C GLU A 376 -19.45 -4.80 -7.11
N VAL A 377 -18.78 -5.26 -6.04
CA VAL A 377 -18.73 -6.69 -5.63
C VAL A 377 -19.85 -7.00 -4.65
N ILE A 378 -20.12 -6.12 -3.71
CA ILE A 378 -21.16 -6.23 -2.70
C ILE A 378 -22.05 -4.96 -2.77
N PRO A 379 -23.21 -5.00 -3.47
CA PRO A 379 -23.95 -3.82 -3.90
C PRO A 379 -24.86 -3.21 -2.81
N PHE A 380 -24.41 -3.14 -1.56
CA PHE A 380 -25.17 -2.50 -0.47
C PHE A 380 -24.33 -1.47 0.34
N MET A 381 -23.20 -1.02 -0.19
CA MET A 381 -22.30 -0.12 0.53
C MET A 381 -22.93 1.25 0.83
N ASP A 382 -23.93 1.67 0.08
CA ASP A 382 -24.76 2.85 0.36
C ASP A 382 -25.47 2.78 1.73
N LYS A 383 -25.77 1.57 2.20
CA LYS A 383 -26.43 1.31 3.51
C LYS A 383 -25.47 1.30 4.69
N PHE A 384 -24.16 1.39 4.43
CA PHE A 384 -23.12 1.29 5.45
C PHE A 384 -22.21 2.51 5.45
N LYS A 385 -21.58 2.74 6.58
CA LYS A 385 -20.31 3.48 6.75
C LYS A 385 -19.24 2.46 7.12
N ILE A 386 -17.97 2.83 6.97
CA ILE A 386 -16.85 1.97 7.36
C ILE A 386 -15.95 2.68 8.38
N LEU A 387 -15.41 1.91 9.31
CA LEU A 387 -14.28 2.29 10.15
C LEU A 387 -13.09 1.43 9.74
N THR A 388 -11.96 2.05 9.37
CA THR A 388 -10.73 1.37 8.94
C THR A 388 -9.70 1.24 10.06
N GLY A 389 -8.71 0.36 9.89
CA GLY A 389 -7.70 0.03 10.90
C GLY A 389 -6.79 1.20 11.33
N ASP A 390 -6.81 2.31 10.60
CA ASP A 390 -6.15 3.58 10.95
C ASP A 390 -7.09 4.56 11.71
N GLY A 391 -8.31 4.13 12.03
CA GLY A 391 -9.30 4.94 12.74
C GLY A 391 -10.11 5.87 11.84
N THR A 392 -9.92 5.84 10.53
CA THR A 392 -10.70 6.64 9.58
C THR A 392 -12.12 6.13 9.49
N THR A 393 -13.11 7.03 9.61
CA THR A 393 -14.53 6.73 9.36
C THR A 393 -14.97 7.37 8.07
N VAL A 394 -15.52 6.56 7.15
CA VAL A 394 -16.05 7.01 5.86
C VAL A 394 -17.54 6.71 5.77
N ASN A 395 -18.36 7.74 5.59
CA ASN A 395 -19.83 7.61 5.58
C ASN A 395 -20.40 7.21 4.22
N ASP A 396 -19.78 7.62 3.13
CA ASP A 396 -20.11 7.19 1.78
C ASP A 396 -18.97 6.35 1.23
N ILE A 397 -19.26 5.07 1.07
CA ILE A 397 -18.29 4.05 0.62
C ILE A 397 -18.66 3.44 -0.73
N THR A 398 -19.57 4.05 -1.46
CA THR A 398 -20.02 3.56 -2.77
C THR A 398 -18.90 3.61 -3.83
N SER A 399 -17.95 4.54 -3.68
CA SER A 399 -16.76 4.69 -4.52
C SER A 399 -15.49 4.80 -3.67
N TYR A 400 -15.47 4.11 -2.51
CA TYR A 400 -14.34 4.13 -1.59
C TYR A 400 -13.60 2.80 -1.57
N GLN A 401 -12.29 2.90 -1.58
CA GLN A 401 -11.38 1.82 -1.23
C GLN A 401 -10.08 2.39 -0.65
N GLN A 402 -9.39 1.59 0.14
CA GLN A 402 -8.13 1.96 0.76
C GLN A 402 -7.24 0.72 0.83
N LYS A 403 -6.12 0.76 0.13
CA LYS A 403 -5.25 -0.40 -0.17
C LYS A 403 -4.75 -1.19 1.05
N ASP A 404 -4.60 -0.52 2.21
CA ASP A 404 -4.06 -1.17 3.41
C ASP A 404 -5.16 -1.80 4.28
N PHE A 405 -6.44 -1.44 4.03
CA PHE A 405 -7.54 -1.84 4.90
C PHE A 405 -8.78 -2.36 4.17
N PHE A 406 -9.23 -1.70 3.08
CA PHE A 406 -10.51 -1.98 2.44
C PHE A 406 -10.44 -1.84 0.93
N TYR A 407 -10.44 -2.94 0.20
CA TYR A 407 -10.25 -2.96 -1.24
C TYR A 407 -10.85 -4.22 -1.87
N THR A 408 -10.74 -4.35 -3.19
CA THR A 408 -11.18 -5.57 -3.89
C THR A 408 -9.99 -6.44 -4.27
N ALA A 409 -10.17 -7.76 -4.23
CA ALA A 409 -9.20 -8.74 -4.71
C ALA A 409 -9.88 -9.80 -5.57
N ILE A 410 -9.10 -10.52 -6.37
CA ILE A 410 -9.57 -11.64 -7.18
C ILE A 410 -8.90 -12.92 -6.69
N ASP A 411 -9.66 -14.00 -6.63
CA ASP A 411 -9.17 -15.35 -6.39
C ASP A 411 -9.80 -16.29 -7.43
N GLY A 412 -8.98 -16.83 -8.31
CA GLY A 412 -9.45 -17.51 -9.51
C GLY A 412 -10.30 -16.57 -10.38
N THR A 413 -11.53 -16.94 -10.65
CA THR A 413 -12.49 -16.13 -11.43
C THR A 413 -13.41 -15.27 -10.56
N ARG A 414 -13.20 -15.22 -9.24
CA ARG A 414 -14.14 -14.61 -8.28
C ARG A 414 -13.57 -13.35 -7.68
N ARG A 415 -14.35 -12.27 -7.68
CA ARG A 415 -14.01 -11.02 -6.99
C ARG A 415 -14.48 -11.04 -5.54
N TRP A 416 -13.65 -10.45 -4.68
CA TRP A 416 -13.84 -10.38 -3.24
C TRP A 416 -13.65 -8.95 -2.74
N VAL A 417 -14.32 -8.60 -1.67
CA VAL A 417 -14.03 -7.40 -0.87
C VAL A 417 -13.14 -7.82 0.29
N VAL A 418 -12.00 -7.17 0.41
CA VAL A 418 -10.98 -7.42 1.44
C VAL A 418 -11.14 -6.45 2.60
N TYR A 419 -11.18 -6.99 3.80
CA TYR A 419 -11.10 -6.26 5.06
C TYR A 419 -9.84 -6.69 5.78
N LYS A 420 -8.93 -5.73 6.04
CA LYS A 420 -7.63 -5.99 6.67
C LYS A 420 -7.39 -5.02 7.81
N THR A 421 -6.85 -5.50 8.93
CA THR A 421 -6.65 -4.67 10.12
C THR A 421 -5.47 -5.15 10.96
N PRO A 422 -4.55 -4.26 11.41
CA PRO A 422 -3.39 -4.63 12.21
C PRO A 422 -3.78 -5.01 13.65
N ASN A 423 -2.83 -5.55 14.44
CA ASN A 423 -3.03 -5.82 15.86
C ASN A 423 -3.13 -4.54 16.71
N SER A 424 -2.56 -3.45 16.24
CA SER A 424 -2.67 -2.13 16.88
C SER A 424 -2.71 -1.02 15.83
N GLY A 425 -3.43 0.03 16.18
CA GLY A 425 -3.65 1.21 15.37
C GLY A 425 -4.53 2.18 16.13
N ILE A 426 -5.26 3.04 15.44
CA ILE A 426 -6.26 3.92 16.06
C ILE A 426 -7.54 3.11 16.26
N THR A 427 -8.09 3.15 17.45
CA THR A 427 -9.31 2.45 17.84
C THR A 427 -10.45 3.43 18.11
N SER A 428 -11.70 2.97 18.08
CA SER A 428 -12.83 3.75 18.56
C SER A 428 -12.70 4.03 20.07
N LYS A 429 -13.32 5.11 20.56
CA LYS A 429 -13.14 5.70 21.89
C LYS A 429 -13.10 4.70 23.05
N ASN A 430 -13.88 3.63 23.01
CA ASN A 430 -13.99 2.66 24.09
C ASN A 430 -13.47 1.27 23.71
N SER A 431 -12.81 1.12 22.55
CA SER A 431 -12.28 -0.15 22.08
C SER A 431 -10.76 -0.23 22.21
N SER A 432 -10.27 -1.41 22.53
CA SER A 432 -8.83 -1.73 22.54
C SER A 432 -8.35 -2.34 21.24
N ASN A 433 -9.28 -2.68 20.35
CA ASN A 433 -9.06 -3.53 19.19
C ASN A 433 -9.29 -2.74 17.93
N THR A 434 -8.40 -2.90 16.97
CA THR A 434 -8.50 -2.31 15.64
C THR A 434 -9.55 -3.04 14.80
N ARG A 435 -10.12 -2.33 13.85
CA ARG A 435 -11.10 -2.92 12.93
C ARG A 435 -11.08 -2.26 11.57
N THR A 436 -11.32 -3.03 10.55
CA THR A 436 -11.82 -2.57 9.27
C THR A 436 -13.17 -3.22 9.08
N GLU A 437 -14.22 -2.46 9.35
CA GLU A 437 -15.55 -3.03 9.58
C GLU A 437 -16.65 -2.08 9.10
N LEU A 438 -17.60 -2.63 8.35
CA LEU A 438 -18.83 -1.96 7.99
C LEU A 438 -19.74 -1.80 9.22
N HIS A 439 -20.45 -0.67 9.26
CA HIS A 439 -21.46 -0.34 10.25
C HIS A 439 -22.74 0.06 9.50
N GLU A 440 -23.81 -0.72 9.67
CA GLU A 440 -25.10 -0.41 9.07
C GLU A 440 -25.61 0.95 9.55
N LYS A 441 -26.13 1.77 8.63
CA LYS A 441 -26.70 3.10 8.96
C LYS A 441 -28.11 3.01 9.53
N ARG A 442 -28.82 1.90 9.22
CA ARG A 442 -30.15 1.61 9.76
C ARG A 442 -30.01 0.94 11.13
N GLU A 443 -30.78 1.41 12.09
CA GLU A 443 -31.01 0.76 13.36
C GLU A 443 -32.40 0.12 13.38
N TRP A 444 -32.55 -0.99 14.05
CA TRP A 444 -33.79 -1.77 14.13
C TRP A 444 -33.89 -2.49 15.46
N THR A 445 -35.12 -2.73 15.94
CA THR A 445 -35.37 -3.53 17.14
C THR A 445 -35.47 -5.03 16.79
N PRO A 446 -35.20 -5.95 17.72
CA PRO A 446 -35.38 -7.38 17.48
C PRO A 446 -36.78 -7.77 16.97
N GLU A 447 -37.82 -7.03 17.38
CA GLU A 447 -39.19 -7.22 16.92
C GLU A 447 -39.37 -6.87 15.44
N GLU A 448 -38.73 -5.76 14.98
CA GLU A 448 -38.72 -5.36 13.56
C GLU A 448 -37.85 -6.31 12.74
N GLY A 449 -36.70 -6.67 13.29
CA GLY A 449 -35.77 -7.62 12.71
C GLY A 449 -34.94 -7.09 11.58
N GLY A 450 -33.93 -7.89 11.25
CA GLY A 450 -32.98 -7.62 10.16
C GLY A 450 -32.36 -8.90 9.65
N LYS A 451 -31.78 -8.84 8.45
CA LYS A 451 -31.08 -9.96 7.84
C LYS A 451 -29.77 -9.52 7.25
N LEU A 452 -28.69 -10.23 7.57
CA LEU A 452 -27.36 -10.06 6.99
C LEU A 452 -26.84 -11.41 6.51
N THR A 453 -26.29 -11.45 5.31
CA THR A 453 -25.61 -12.65 4.78
C THR A 453 -24.20 -12.30 4.32
N GLY A 454 -23.34 -13.31 4.23
CA GLY A 454 -22.03 -13.16 3.60
C GLY A 454 -21.41 -14.52 3.33
N THR A 455 -20.84 -14.66 2.13
CA THR A 455 -19.88 -15.71 1.82
C THR A 455 -18.50 -15.15 2.10
N CYS A 456 -17.69 -15.81 2.91
CA CYS A 456 -16.40 -15.29 3.35
C CYS A 456 -15.34 -16.37 3.42
N LYS A 457 -14.09 -15.90 3.50
CA LYS A 457 -12.94 -16.70 3.89
C LYS A 457 -12.00 -15.85 4.74
N VAL A 458 -11.41 -16.44 5.76
CA VAL A 458 -10.41 -15.78 6.59
C VAL A 458 -9.04 -16.10 6.01
N MET A 459 -8.30 -15.08 5.60
CA MET A 459 -6.98 -15.23 4.98
C MET A 459 -5.86 -15.17 6.01
N GLN A 460 -6.07 -14.43 7.10
CA GLN A 460 -5.08 -14.25 8.16
C GLN A 460 -5.75 -13.95 9.49
N VAL A 461 -5.18 -14.49 10.57
CA VAL A 461 -5.32 -14.02 11.93
C VAL A 461 -3.92 -13.82 12.53
N SER A 462 -3.79 -13.00 13.57
CA SER A 462 -2.48 -12.72 14.16
C SER A 462 -1.70 -14.00 14.51
N THR A 463 -0.42 -14.01 14.15
CA THR A 463 0.51 -15.11 14.49
C THR A 463 1.14 -14.96 15.88
N THR A 464 0.91 -13.82 16.56
CA THR A 464 1.46 -13.51 17.89
C THR A 464 0.35 -13.26 18.89
N GLY A 465 0.61 -13.55 20.16
CA GLY A 465 -0.34 -13.41 21.27
C GLY A 465 -0.03 -14.40 22.39
N ASP A 466 -0.84 -14.37 23.46
CA ASP A 466 -0.79 -15.33 24.55
C ASP A 466 -1.87 -16.39 24.34
N ALA A 467 -1.45 -17.64 24.18
CA ALA A 467 -2.37 -18.76 23.88
C ALA A 467 -3.39 -19.04 25.01
N ARG A 468 -3.14 -18.58 26.23
CA ARG A 468 -4.06 -18.71 27.38
C ARG A 468 -5.22 -17.71 27.33
N VAL A 469 -5.12 -16.68 26.46
CA VAL A 469 -6.13 -15.61 26.36
C VAL A 469 -7.18 -16.00 25.34
N ALA A 470 -8.44 -15.95 25.72
CA ALA A 470 -9.55 -16.40 24.87
C ALA A 470 -9.65 -15.63 23.54
N ALA A 471 -9.40 -14.33 23.55
CA ALA A 471 -9.44 -13.47 22.36
C ALA A 471 -8.20 -13.54 21.47
N SER A 472 -7.11 -14.18 21.90
CA SER A 472 -5.90 -14.31 21.05
C SER A 472 -6.17 -15.08 19.77
N TYR A 473 -5.52 -14.64 18.69
CA TYR A 473 -5.57 -15.31 17.39
C TYR A 473 -6.97 -15.34 16.74
N ALA A 474 -7.87 -14.41 17.13
CA ALA A 474 -9.24 -14.38 16.69
C ALA A 474 -9.60 -13.08 15.98
N VAL A 475 -10.55 -13.18 15.06
CA VAL A 475 -11.20 -12.07 14.36
C VAL A 475 -12.71 -12.24 14.41
N VAL A 476 -13.46 -11.15 14.66
CA VAL A 476 -14.92 -11.11 14.48
C VAL A 476 -15.21 -10.72 13.03
N ILE A 477 -16.09 -11.47 12.38
CA ILE A 477 -16.41 -11.35 10.95
C ILE A 477 -17.84 -10.83 10.68
N GLY A 478 -18.69 -10.89 11.67
CA GLY A 478 -20.07 -10.40 11.60
C GLY A 478 -20.67 -10.26 12.99
N GLN A 479 -21.51 -9.25 13.19
CA GLN A 479 -22.14 -9.01 14.49
C GLN A 479 -23.47 -8.26 14.39
N ILE A 480 -24.27 -8.39 15.45
CA ILE A 480 -25.33 -7.46 15.82
C ILE A 480 -24.79 -6.64 16.99
N HIS A 481 -24.84 -5.32 16.89
CA HIS A 481 -24.38 -4.40 17.92
C HIS A 481 -25.55 -3.58 18.44
N SER A 482 -25.60 -3.31 19.75
CA SER A 482 -26.59 -2.40 20.32
C SER A 482 -26.34 -0.94 19.89
N GLY A 483 -27.40 -0.24 19.54
CA GLY A 483 -27.41 1.21 19.29
C GLY A 483 -27.48 2.05 20.55
N GLU A 484 -27.83 1.44 21.71
CA GLU A 484 -28.15 2.12 22.95
C GLU A 484 -26.91 2.52 23.82
N GLY A 485 -25.71 2.37 23.29
CA GLY A 485 -24.48 2.75 23.99
C GLY A 485 -24.06 1.82 25.13
N HIS A 486 -24.62 0.62 25.22
CA HIS A 486 -24.32 -0.35 26.27
C HIS A 486 -23.11 -1.23 25.98
N GLU A 487 -22.40 -1.00 24.88
CA GLU A 487 -21.35 -1.89 24.40
C GLU A 487 -21.74 -3.38 24.36
N ASN A 488 -23.03 -3.65 24.14
CA ASN A 488 -23.55 -5.01 24.01
C ASN A 488 -23.55 -5.44 22.56
N GLU A 489 -23.13 -6.66 22.35
CA GLU A 489 -23.25 -7.33 21.05
C GLU A 489 -24.08 -8.60 21.22
N PRO A 490 -25.41 -8.54 20.91
CA PRO A 490 -26.26 -9.74 20.91
C PRO A 490 -25.68 -10.89 20.11
N LEU A 491 -24.83 -10.60 19.14
CA LEU A 491 -24.13 -11.58 18.35
C LEU A 491 -22.75 -11.09 17.93
N LYS A 492 -21.75 -11.96 18.11
CA LYS A 492 -20.45 -11.90 17.44
C LYS A 492 -20.16 -13.25 16.82
N ILE A 493 -19.80 -13.28 15.53
CA ILE A 493 -19.31 -14.47 14.83
C ILE A 493 -17.81 -14.36 14.73
N PHE A 494 -17.10 -15.36 15.24
CA PHE A 494 -15.64 -15.39 15.32
C PHE A 494 -15.04 -16.46 14.40
N TYR A 495 -13.85 -16.19 13.93
CA TYR A 495 -12.88 -17.18 13.49
C TYR A 495 -11.64 -17.09 14.36
N LYS A 496 -11.09 -18.22 14.80
CA LYS A 496 -9.89 -18.30 15.66
C LYS A 496 -8.99 -19.44 15.19
N LYS A 497 -7.68 -19.16 15.02
CA LYS A 497 -6.71 -20.18 14.65
C LYS A 497 -5.39 -19.95 15.38
N PHE A 498 -4.97 -20.92 16.15
CA PHE A 498 -3.68 -20.88 16.85
C PHE A 498 -2.50 -21.03 15.89
N PRO A 499 -1.36 -20.40 16.18
CA PRO A 499 -0.12 -20.63 15.43
C PRO A 499 0.26 -22.12 15.41
N GLY A 500 0.73 -22.59 14.25
CA GLY A 500 1.07 -24.00 14.04
C GLY A 500 -0.09 -24.93 13.70
N HIS A 501 -1.35 -24.52 13.89
CA HIS A 501 -2.50 -25.28 13.43
C HIS A 501 -2.73 -25.09 11.93
N THR A 502 -3.20 -26.09 11.26
CA THR A 502 -3.74 -26.00 9.88
C THR A 502 -5.15 -25.43 9.91
N LYS A 503 -5.97 -25.91 10.85
CA LYS A 503 -7.39 -25.56 10.99
C LYS A 503 -7.61 -24.59 12.13
N GLY A 504 -8.55 -23.68 11.91
CA GLY A 504 -9.13 -22.81 12.93
C GLY A 504 -10.55 -23.24 13.30
N SER A 505 -11.19 -22.46 14.15
CA SER A 505 -12.55 -22.70 14.61
C SER A 505 -13.47 -21.52 14.27
N VAL A 506 -14.71 -21.82 13.88
CA VAL A 506 -15.79 -20.84 13.77
C VAL A 506 -16.73 -21.05 14.94
N PHE A 507 -17.04 -19.99 15.65
CA PHE A 507 -17.98 -20.00 16.79
C PHE A 507 -18.70 -18.65 16.87
N TRP A 508 -19.78 -18.59 17.66
CA TRP A 508 -20.48 -17.34 17.90
C TRP A 508 -20.70 -17.12 19.40
N ASN A 509 -20.71 -15.85 19.80
CA ASN A 509 -21.00 -15.44 21.16
C ASN A 509 -22.31 -14.66 21.24
N TYR A 510 -23.03 -14.87 22.33
CA TYR A 510 -24.13 -14.05 22.81
C TYR A 510 -23.73 -13.33 24.10
N GLU A 511 -23.92 -12.04 24.17
CA GLU A 511 -23.60 -11.27 25.37
C GLU A 511 -24.80 -11.11 26.28
N ILE A 512 -24.52 -11.20 27.56
CA ILE A 512 -25.44 -10.93 28.66
C ILE A 512 -24.80 -9.82 29.48
N ASN A 513 -25.39 -8.61 29.48
CA ASN A 513 -24.80 -7.47 30.16
C ASN A 513 -25.82 -6.69 30.98
N THR A 514 -25.34 -5.88 31.94
CA THR A 514 -26.18 -4.98 32.71
C THR A 514 -26.47 -3.71 31.94
N ALA A 515 -27.73 -3.30 31.87
CA ALA A 515 -28.14 -2.10 31.13
C ALA A 515 -27.39 -0.85 31.64
N GLY A 516 -26.85 -0.07 30.69
CA GLY A 516 -26.09 1.14 30.96
C GLY A 516 -24.77 0.91 31.71
N ALA A 517 -24.30 -0.35 31.75
CA ALA A 517 -23.08 -0.71 32.45
C ALA A 517 -21.82 -0.48 31.58
N ASP A 518 -20.73 -0.35 32.28
CA ASP A 518 -19.35 -0.31 31.77
C ASP A 518 -18.75 -1.72 31.59
N ASN A 519 -19.52 -2.70 31.18
CA ASN A 519 -19.20 -4.12 31.16
C ASN A 519 -19.08 -4.79 32.55
N ALA A 520 -19.43 -4.10 33.63
CA ALA A 520 -19.31 -4.66 34.97
C ALA A 520 -20.18 -5.91 35.18
N GLY A 521 -21.34 -5.95 34.56
CA GLY A 521 -22.27 -7.10 34.61
C GLY A 521 -22.23 -8.03 33.39
N ARG A 522 -21.20 -7.93 32.56
CA ARG A 522 -21.14 -8.67 31.31
C ARG A 522 -20.77 -10.13 31.49
N TRP A 523 -21.53 -10.96 30.83
CA TRP A 523 -21.25 -12.38 30.58
C TRP A 523 -21.35 -12.66 29.09
N ASP A 524 -20.40 -13.37 28.54
CA ASP A 524 -20.48 -13.94 27.20
C ASP A 524 -20.63 -15.45 27.29
N TYR A 525 -21.43 -16.05 26.48
CA TYR A 525 -21.38 -17.48 26.24
C TYR A 525 -21.16 -17.81 24.78
N SER A 526 -20.34 -18.81 24.55
CA SER A 526 -19.83 -19.16 23.24
C SER A 526 -20.34 -20.53 22.79
N THR A 527 -20.68 -20.63 21.52
CA THR A 527 -21.15 -21.87 20.89
C THR A 527 -20.33 -22.17 19.66
N ALA A 528 -19.72 -23.35 19.60
CA ALA A 528 -18.98 -23.80 18.44
C ALA A 528 -19.90 -24.02 17.23
N VAL A 529 -19.46 -23.59 16.06
CA VAL A 529 -20.06 -23.95 14.77
C VAL A 529 -19.29 -25.12 14.17
N TRP A 530 -18.00 -24.88 13.91
CA TRP A 530 -17.03 -25.90 13.51
C TRP A 530 -15.76 -25.71 14.32
N GLY A 531 -15.25 -26.80 14.85
CA GLY A 531 -14.09 -26.77 15.73
C GLY A 531 -14.45 -26.47 17.18
N ASN A 532 -13.66 -25.64 17.83
CA ASN A 532 -13.77 -25.30 19.23
C ASN A 532 -14.54 -24.00 19.45
N ASP A 533 -15.14 -23.82 20.64
CA ASP A 533 -15.65 -22.54 21.08
C ASP A 533 -14.54 -21.64 21.67
N MET A 534 -14.89 -20.45 22.10
CA MET A 534 -13.94 -19.45 22.62
C MET A 534 -13.20 -19.90 23.89
N SER A 535 -13.79 -20.79 24.69
CA SER A 535 -13.25 -21.23 25.98
C SER A 535 -12.01 -22.11 25.85
N VAL A 536 -11.78 -22.69 24.65
CA VAL A 536 -10.63 -23.55 24.40
C VAL A 536 -9.39 -22.68 24.19
N VAL A 537 -8.47 -22.76 25.17
CA VAL A 537 -7.25 -21.96 25.23
C VAL A 537 -6.04 -22.84 25.53
N GLY A 538 -4.86 -22.29 25.32
CA GLY A 538 -3.61 -22.94 25.64
C GLY A 538 -3.35 -23.08 27.14
N THR A 539 -2.52 -24.03 27.50
CA THR A 539 -2.11 -24.27 28.90
C THR A 539 -0.94 -23.37 29.33
N SER A 540 -0.16 -22.86 28.38
CA SER A 540 0.88 -21.84 28.62
C SER A 540 0.80 -20.78 27.52
N LYS A 541 1.60 -19.72 27.63
CA LYS A 541 1.62 -18.61 26.66
C LYS A 541 1.95 -19.08 25.25
N GLU A 542 2.87 -20.02 25.12
CA GLU A 542 3.38 -20.52 23.84
C GLU A 542 2.74 -21.84 23.40
N GLN A 543 1.96 -22.48 24.26
CA GLN A 543 1.40 -23.80 23.98
C GLN A 543 -0.08 -23.69 23.59
N ALA A 544 -0.34 -23.85 22.29
CA ALA A 544 -1.69 -23.97 21.77
C ALA A 544 -2.41 -25.23 22.31
N PRO A 545 -3.76 -25.20 22.37
CA PRO A 545 -4.53 -26.42 22.62
C PRO A 545 -4.42 -27.40 21.43
N ASN A 546 -5.06 -28.57 21.52
CA ASN A 546 -5.13 -29.49 20.38
C ASN A 546 -5.88 -28.85 19.20
N GLU A 547 -5.40 -29.13 18.00
CA GLU A 547 -6.04 -28.69 16.76
C GLU A 547 -7.45 -29.29 16.64
N PRO A 548 -8.48 -28.48 16.22
CA PRO A 548 -9.84 -28.98 16.05
C PRO A 548 -9.93 -29.96 14.87
N LEU A 549 -10.64 -31.08 15.06
CA LEU A 549 -10.78 -32.12 14.02
C LEU A 549 -11.63 -31.65 12.83
N ASP A 550 -12.71 -30.91 13.09
CA ASP A 550 -13.69 -30.41 12.11
C ASP A 550 -13.59 -28.90 11.87
N GLY A 551 -12.40 -28.31 12.11
CA GLY A 551 -12.17 -26.88 11.93
C GLY A 551 -12.02 -26.46 10.45
N ILE A 552 -12.10 -25.17 10.23
CA ILE A 552 -11.98 -24.47 8.92
C ILE A 552 -10.54 -23.99 8.71
N GLU A 553 -9.96 -24.23 7.52
CA GLU A 553 -8.61 -23.76 7.17
C GLU A 553 -8.62 -22.26 6.80
N LEU A 554 -7.44 -21.59 6.88
CA LEU A 554 -7.30 -20.27 6.26
C LEU A 554 -7.49 -20.38 4.74
N GLY A 555 -8.24 -19.42 4.17
CA GLY A 555 -8.58 -19.42 2.76
C GLY A 555 -9.76 -20.33 2.40
N GLU A 556 -10.24 -21.17 3.31
CA GLU A 556 -11.42 -21.99 3.08
C GLU A 556 -12.70 -21.14 3.11
N GLU A 557 -13.54 -21.33 2.10
CA GLU A 557 -14.78 -20.59 1.91
C GLU A 557 -15.93 -21.16 2.74
N PHE A 558 -16.64 -20.28 3.43
CA PHE A 558 -17.90 -20.60 4.10
C PHE A 558 -18.85 -19.41 4.05
N SER A 559 -20.12 -19.64 4.35
CA SER A 559 -21.13 -18.59 4.41
C SER A 559 -21.88 -18.61 5.72
N TYR A 560 -22.40 -17.42 6.09
CA TYR A 560 -23.32 -17.30 7.19
C TYR A 560 -24.53 -16.45 6.82
N GLU A 561 -25.65 -16.76 7.47
CA GLU A 561 -26.85 -15.96 7.48
C GLU A 561 -27.24 -15.64 8.92
N ILE A 562 -27.42 -14.35 9.21
CA ILE A 562 -28.04 -13.84 10.43
C ILE A 562 -29.43 -13.36 10.02
N ASN A 563 -30.47 -13.93 10.57
CA ASN A 563 -31.86 -13.56 10.28
C ASN A 563 -32.62 -13.36 11.58
N VAL A 564 -32.91 -12.11 11.93
CA VAL A 564 -33.76 -11.80 13.09
C VAL A 564 -35.17 -11.53 12.59
N TYR A 565 -36.12 -12.34 13.06
CA TYR A 565 -37.51 -12.23 12.69
C TYR A 565 -38.41 -12.36 13.92
N LYS A 566 -39.23 -11.34 14.18
CA LYS A 566 -40.14 -11.28 15.35
C LYS A 566 -39.45 -11.62 16.68
N GLY A 567 -38.28 -11.03 16.93
CA GLY A 567 -37.54 -11.21 18.15
C GLY A 567 -36.70 -12.47 18.28
N ILE A 568 -36.77 -13.37 17.29
CA ILE A 568 -35.97 -14.60 17.28
C ILE A 568 -34.83 -14.45 16.25
N MET A 569 -33.62 -14.68 16.67
CA MET A 569 -32.45 -14.78 15.82
C MET A 569 -32.25 -16.20 15.34
N TYR A 570 -32.14 -16.38 14.02
CA TYR A 570 -31.81 -17.62 13.35
C TYR A 570 -30.44 -17.46 12.69
N LEU A 571 -29.52 -18.34 13.03
CA LEU A 571 -28.17 -18.38 12.44
C LEU A 571 -28.07 -19.64 11.59
N THR A 572 -27.49 -19.48 10.38
CA THR A 572 -27.18 -20.61 9.50
C THR A 572 -25.76 -20.46 8.99
N PHE A 573 -24.96 -21.52 9.12
CA PHE A 573 -23.58 -21.58 8.63
C PHE A 573 -23.48 -22.73 7.63
N LYS A 574 -22.82 -22.48 6.48
CA LYS A 574 -22.64 -23.46 5.40
C LYS A 574 -21.22 -23.43 4.87
N SER A 575 -20.68 -24.58 4.56
CA SER A 575 -19.46 -24.80 3.82
C SER A 575 -19.61 -26.03 2.93
N ASP A 576 -18.92 -26.09 1.83
CA ASP A 576 -18.95 -27.26 0.93
C ASP A 576 -18.30 -28.51 1.57
N LYS A 577 -17.44 -28.30 2.59
CA LYS A 577 -16.68 -29.38 3.24
C LYS A 577 -17.22 -29.76 4.62
N HIS A 578 -18.14 -28.97 5.19
CA HIS A 578 -18.63 -29.14 6.55
C HIS A 578 -20.15 -29.23 6.59
N GLU A 579 -20.65 -29.91 7.62
CA GLU A 579 -22.10 -30.00 7.85
C GLU A 579 -22.70 -28.60 8.07
N THR A 580 -23.84 -28.32 7.45
CA THR A 580 -24.63 -27.11 7.72
C THR A 580 -25.03 -27.07 9.20
N LYS A 581 -24.74 -25.97 9.88
CA LYS A 581 -25.16 -25.74 11.27
C LYS A 581 -26.15 -24.61 11.36
N THR A 582 -27.18 -24.83 12.18
CA THR A 582 -28.26 -23.86 12.45
C THR A 582 -28.42 -23.68 13.95
N PHE A 583 -28.66 -22.43 14.37
CA PHE A 583 -28.90 -22.08 15.75
C PHE A 583 -30.06 -21.10 15.85
N THR A 584 -30.73 -21.08 16.99
CA THR A 584 -31.80 -20.12 17.30
C THR A 584 -31.52 -19.47 18.66
N LYS A 585 -31.88 -18.20 18.79
CA LYS A 585 -31.80 -17.47 20.06
C LYS A 585 -32.94 -16.47 20.17
N ASN A 586 -33.68 -16.53 21.28
CA ASN A 586 -34.66 -15.51 21.59
C ASN A 586 -33.95 -14.24 22.08
N LEU A 587 -34.14 -13.12 21.37
CA LEU A 587 -33.52 -11.81 21.73
C LEU A 587 -34.44 -10.96 22.61
N ILE A 588 -35.73 -11.26 22.71
CA ILE A 588 -36.70 -10.47 23.46
C ILE A 588 -37.06 -11.10 24.82
N GLU A 589 -36.72 -12.37 24.99
CA GLU A 589 -36.90 -13.09 26.27
C GLU A 589 -35.59 -13.76 26.65
N SER A 590 -35.19 -13.57 27.89
CA SER A 590 -33.95 -14.15 28.40
C SER A 590 -34.13 -15.62 28.79
N GLU A 591 -33.18 -16.46 28.41
CA GLU A 591 -33.08 -17.83 28.95
C GLU A 591 -32.57 -17.82 30.39
N PHE A 592 -31.86 -16.79 30.79
CA PHE A 592 -31.28 -16.62 32.12
C PHE A 592 -31.91 -15.40 32.77
N VAL A 593 -32.76 -15.61 33.73
CA VAL A 593 -33.47 -14.53 34.44
C VAL A 593 -32.49 -13.72 35.30
N THR A 594 -31.54 -14.41 35.89
CA THR A 594 -30.52 -13.80 36.76
C THR A 594 -29.13 -14.38 36.45
N ALA A 595 -28.06 -13.72 36.95
CA ALA A 595 -26.69 -14.24 36.86
C ALA A 595 -26.54 -15.61 37.56
N ALA A 596 -27.37 -15.92 38.55
CA ALA A 596 -27.34 -17.20 39.23
C ALA A 596 -27.83 -18.35 38.34
N ASP A 597 -28.68 -18.07 37.39
CA ASP A 597 -29.23 -19.08 36.44
C ASP A 597 -28.27 -19.42 35.29
N ILE A 598 -27.21 -18.63 35.10
CA ILE A 598 -26.22 -18.88 34.06
C ILE A 598 -25.45 -20.18 34.38
N PRO A 599 -25.40 -21.16 33.48
CA PRO A 599 -24.70 -22.41 33.72
C PRO A 599 -23.24 -22.21 34.14
N ALA A 600 -22.75 -22.98 35.08
CA ALA A 600 -21.42 -22.90 35.60
C ALA A 600 -20.32 -23.02 34.50
N GLN A 601 -20.55 -23.83 33.49
CA GLN A 601 -19.66 -23.98 32.32
C GLN A 601 -19.60 -22.68 31.51
N THR A 602 -20.74 -22.00 31.31
CA THR A 602 -20.79 -20.69 30.64
C THR A 602 -20.03 -19.63 31.45
N ARG A 603 -20.20 -19.60 32.76
CA ARG A 603 -19.46 -18.69 33.64
C ARG A 603 -17.95 -18.93 33.64
N LYS A 604 -17.49 -20.17 33.43
CA LYS A 604 -16.07 -20.50 33.37
C LYS A 604 -15.36 -19.98 32.11
N MET A 605 -16.11 -19.74 31.04
CA MET A 605 -15.53 -19.22 29.79
C MET A 605 -15.06 -17.77 29.94
N PHE A 606 -15.67 -17.02 30.84
CA PHE A 606 -15.38 -15.60 31.01
C PHE A 606 -15.09 -15.31 32.48
N VAL A 607 -13.92 -14.75 32.72
CA VAL A 607 -13.62 -14.13 34.03
C VAL A 607 -14.28 -12.77 34.02
N PRO A 608 -15.36 -12.57 34.82
CA PRO A 608 -16.10 -11.32 34.86
C PRO A 608 -15.22 -10.25 35.51
N ILE A 609 -14.60 -9.41 34.70
CA ILE A 609 -13.78 -8.31 35.19
C ILE A 609 -14.70 -7.11 35.43
N GLY A 610 -14.71 -6.60 36.67
CA GLY A 610 -15.49 -5.46 37.04
C GLY A 610 -17.00 -5.74 37.25
N GLN A 611 -17.43 -7.00 37.25
CA GLN A 611 -18.82 -7.34 37.56
C GLN A 611 -19.09 -7.05 39.03
N ASP A 612 -20.14 -6.26 39.31
CA ASP A 612 -20.58 -5.91 40.64
C ASP A 612 -21.58 -6.90 41.27
N GLY A 613 -21.90 -8.00 40.51
CA GLY A 613 -22.89 -9.00 40.89
C GLY A 613 -24.34 -8.57 40.68
N THR A 614 -24.56 -7.44 39.99
CA THR A 614 -25.92 -6.97 39.66
C THR A 614 -26.51 -7.87 38.57
N GLU A 615 -27.67 -8.40 38.86
CA GLU A 615 -28.41 -9.30 37.95
C GLU A 615 -29.29 -8.52 37.00
N ARG A 616 -29.39 -8.98 35.72
CA ARG A 616 -30.37 -8.46 34.78
C ARG A 616 -30.85 -9.54 33.81
N ALA A 617 -32.04 -9.34 33.30
CA ALA A 617 -32.52 -10.12 32.16
C ALA A 617 -31.66 -9.78 30.92
N SER A 618 -31.27 -10.82 30.17
CA SER A 618 -30.40 -10.69 29.00
C SER A 618 -31.16 -10.42 27.69
N ALA A 619 -32.44 -10.01 27.79
CA ALA A 619 -33.25 -9.69 26.62
C ALA A 619 -32.93 -8.30 26.06
N TYR A 620 -33.09 -8.20 24.75
CA TYR A 620 -32.89 -6.98 23.96
C TYR A 620 -34.19 -6.40 23.44
N LYS A 621 -35.31 -6.68 24.12
CA LYS A 621 -36.65 -6.23 23.73
C LYS A 621 -36.70 -4.70 23.65
N GLY A 622 -37.08 -4.21 22.45
CA GLY A 622 -37.16 -2.76 22.19
C GLY A 622 -35.82 -2.03 22.09
N GLU A 623 -34.69 -2.70 22.30
CA GLU A 623 -33.38 -2.09 22.09
C GLU A 623 -33.02 -1.99 20.61
N LEU A 624 -32.52 -0.82 20.19
CA LEU A 624 -32.04 -0.62 18.83
C LEU A 624 -30.72 -1.37 18.61
N GLY A 625 -30.64 -2.04 17.48
CA GLY A 625 -29.45 -2.74 17.04
C GLY A 625 -29.16 -2.50 15.56
N TYR A 626 -27.96 -2.83 15.12
CA TYR A 626 -27.52 -2.72 13.75
C TYR A 626 -26.47 -3.78 13.42
N PHE A 627 -26.32 -4.09 12.12
CA PHE A 627 -25.33 -5.04 11.68
C PHE A 627 -23.95 -4.41 11.50
N LYS A 628 -22.93 -5.24 11.74
CA LYS A 628 -21.55 -4.98 11.32
C LYS A 628 -20.99 -6.21 10.58
N GLN A 629 -20.11 -5.96 9.60
CA GLN A 629 -19.45 -6.99 8.82
C GLN A 629 -18.04 -6.54 8.42
N GLY A 630 -17.05 -7.42 8.53
CA GLY A 630 -15.67 -7.08 8.14
C GLY A 630 -14.62 -7.86 8.92
N ALA A 631 -13.53 -7.18 9.30
CA ALA A 631 -12.49 -7.72 10.15
C ALA A 631 -12.36 -6.87 11.42
N TYR A 632 -12.91 -7.36 12.53
CA TYR A 632 -12.69 -6.79 13.84
C TYR A 632 -11.67 -7.64 14.58
N ASN A 633 -10.40 -7.22 14.57
CA ASN A 633 -9.31 -7.98 15.15
C ASN A 633 -9.44 -8.04 16.67
N GLN A 634 -9.49 -9.23 17.22
CA GLN A 634 -9.56 -9.42 18.67
C GLN A 634 -8.18 -9.50 19.32
N THR A 635 -7.15 -9.67 18.50
CA THR A 635 -5.76 -9.70 18.98
C THR A 635 -5.20 -8.28 19.09
N ASN A 636 -4.60 -7.98 20.24
CA ASN A 636 -4.10 -6.64 20.59
C ASN A 636 -2.82 -6.70 21.44
N GLY A 637 -2.13 -5.56 21.58
CA GLY A 637 -0.89 -5.46 22.35
C GLY A 637 -1.05 -5.27 23.87
N LYS A 638 -2.29 -5.29 24.41
CA LYS A 638 -2.49 -5.10 25.86
C LYS A 638 -1.96 -6.27 26.66
N ASN A 639 -1.38 -5.96 27.82
CA ASN A 639 -0.81 -6.96 28.72
C ASN A 639 -1.89 -7.92 29.24
N PRO A 640 -1.74 -9.24 29.03
CA PRO A 640 -2.67 -10.26 29.51
C PRO A 640 -2.98 -10.20 31.01
N SER A 641 -2.04 -9.72 31.83
CA SER A 641 -2.28 -9.57 33.27
C SER A 641 -3.39 -8.60 33.60
N THR A 642 -3.77 -7.70 32.71
CA THR A 642 -4.87 -6.75 32.92
C THR A 642 -6.24 -7.37 32.65
N ASN A 643 -6.31 -8.33 31.75
CA ASN A 643 -7.53 -9.08 31.42
C ASN A 643 -7.18 -10.34 30.64
N MET A 644 -7.28 -11.50 31.30
CA MET A 644 -6.95 -12.80 30.72
C MET A 644 -7.98 -13.30 29.66
N VAL A 645 -9.01 -12.55 29.38
CA VAL A 645 -9.97 -12.86 28.31
C VAL A 645 -9.69 -12.04 27.05
N TRP A 646 -9.41 -10.72 27.20
CA TRP A 646 -9.41 -9.77 26.10
C TRP A 646 -8.05 -9.10 25.82
N SER A 647 -7.09 -9.15 26.75
CA SER A 647 -5.77 -8.56 26.58
C SER A 647 -4.77 -9.63 26.10
N THR A 648 -4.35 -9.57 24.85
CA THR A 648 -3.71 -10.73 24.22
C THR A 648 -2.17 -10.69 24.21
N GLY A 649 -1.55 -9.56 24.57
CA GLY A 649 -0.10 -9.43 24.61
C GLY A 649 0.61 -9.68 23.27
N ALA A 650 -0.08 -9.42 22.18
CA ALA A 650 0.45 -9.63 20.85
C ALA A 650 1.50 -8.59 20.46
N GLU A 651 2.36 -8.94 19.50
CA GLU A 651 3.31 -8.00 18.93
C GLU A 651 2.59 -6.94 18.09
N THR A 652 3.00 -5.70 18.25
CA THR A 652 2.41 -4.52 17.57
C THR A 652 3.43 -3.64 16.87
N TYR A 653 4.71 -3.94 17.00
CA TYR A 653 5.80 -3.15 16.41
C TYR A 653 5.67 -1.64 16.65
N GLY A 654 5.19 -1.26 17.84
CA GLY A 654 4.99 0.15 18.19
C GLY A 654 3.93 0.87 17.35
N GLY A 655 3.02 0.13 16.68
CA GLY A 655 1.98 0.68 15.82
C GLY A 655 2.38 0.78 14.32
N ASP A 656 3.58 0.33 13.96
CA ASP A 656 4.03 0.30 12.57
C ASP A 656 3.23 -0.76 11.77
N ILE A 657 2.29 -0.28 10.94
CA ILE A 657 1.37 -1.14 10.17
C ILE A 657 2.14 -2.01 9.17
N THR A 658 3.16 -1.46 8.52
CA THR A 658 3.96 -2.19 7.54
C THR A 658 4.68 -3.38 8.19
N LYS A 659 5.28 -3.16 9.35
CA LYS A 659 5.92 -4.25 10.11
C LYS A 659 4.91 -5.25 10.64
N GLN A 660 3.76 -4.81 11.10
CA GLN A 660 2.70 -5.72 11.54
C GLN A 660 2.26 -6.63 10.38
N TYR A 661 2.01 -6.08 9.20
CA TYR A 661 1.60 -6.86 8.02
C TYR A 661 2.70 -7.82 7.55
N ALA A 662 3.95 -7.37 7.48
CA ALA A 662 5.09 -8.21 7.10
C ALA A 662 5.32 -9.42 8.04
N ASN A 663 4.92 -9.30 9.32
CA ASN A 663 5.15 -10.33 10.34
C ASN A 663 3.88 -11.10 10.74
N GLY A 664 2.79 -11.00 9.99
CA GLY A 664 1.55 -11.73 10.26
C GLY A 664 0.80 -11.23 11.51
N CYS A 665 1.05 -10.00 11.98
CA CYS A 665 0.41 -9.40 13.15
C CYS A 665 -0.84 -8.60 12.76
N TYR A 666 -1.79 -9.27 12.10
CA TYR A 666 -3.01 -8.66 11.58
C TYR A 666 -4.11 -9.70 11.38
N ALA A 667 -5.33 -9.23 11.11
CA ALA A 667 -6.43 -10.04 10.63
C ALA A 667 -6.84 -9.60 9.21
N GLU A 668 -7.21 -10.56 8.35
CA GLU A 668 -7.67 -10.33 6.99
C GLU A 668 -8.83 -11.27 6.66
N VAL A 669 -9.95 -10.70 6.23
CA VAL A 669 -11.18 -11.42 5.88
C VAL A 669 -11.67 -10.94 4.52
N TRP A 670 -12.02 -11.86 3.66
CA TRP A 670 -12.54 -11.59 2.33
C TRP A 670 -14.01 -11.95 2.25
N PHE A 671 -14.84 -11.07 1.67
CA PHE A 671 -16.28 -11.26 1.50
C PHE A 671 -16.71 -11.15 0.06
N ARG A 672 -17.75 -11.93 -0.29
CA ARG A 672 -18.51 -11.84 -1.55
C ARG A 672 -19.97 -12.26 -1.30
N GLU A 673 -20.84 -12.04 -2.25
CA GLU A 673 -22.23 -12.50 -2.21
C GLU A 673 -22.95 -12.13 -0.90
N ALA A 674 -22.61 -10.98 -0.33
CA ALA A 674 -23.25 -10.49 0.88
C ALA A 674 -24.56 -9.75 0.56
N SER A 675 -25.49 -9.75 1.49
CA SER A 675 -26.73 -9.00 1.40
C SER A 675 -27.20 -8.47 2.77
N VAL A 676 -27.92 -7.36 2.76
CA VAL A 676 -28.56 -6.80 3.97
C VAL A 676 -30.01 -6.39 3.67
N GLY A 677 -30.91 -6.64 4.61
CA GLY A 677 -32.32 -6.33 4.46
C GLY A 677 -33.15 -6.57 5.72
N ASN A 678 -34.46 -6.63 5.57
CA ASN A 678 -35.38 -6.95 6.66
C ASN A 678 -35.34 -8.43 7.00
N GLY A 679 -35.66 -8.75 8.27
CA GLY A 679 -35.85 -10.13 8.70
C GLY A 679 -36.96 -10.82 7.93
N THR A 680 -36.79 -12.11 7.66
CA THR A 680 -37.75 -12.93 6.90
C THR A 680 -38.19 -14.14 7.72
N PRO A 681 -39.41 -14.67 7.50
CA PRO A 681 -39.83 -15.94 8.13
C PRO A 681 -38.77 -17.02 7.91
N PRO A 682 -38.39 -17.78 8.95
CA PRO A 682 -37.45 -18.88 8.77
C PRO A 682 -37.99 -19.91 7.79
N LYS A 683 -37.12 -20.48 6.98
CA LYS A 683 -37.48 -21.61 6.11
C LYS A 683 -37.84 -22.82 7.00
N PRO A 684 -38.87 -23.59 6.67
CA PRO A 684 -39.14 -24.85 7.37
C PRO A 684 -37.89 -25.73 7.35
N MET A 685 -37.47 -26.22 8.51
CA MET A 685 -36.41 -27.25 8.57
C MET A 685 -37.02 -28.54 7.99
N HIS A 686 -36.51 -29.01 6.87
CA HIS A 686 -36.87 -30.31 6.26
C HIS A 686 -35.91 -31.36 6.75
#